data_5d29d903f6250932362f6f62c3619b90
#
_entry.id   5d29d903f6250932362f6f62c3619b90
#
_cell.length_a   1.000
_cell.length_b   1.000
_cell.length_c   1.000
_cell.angle_alpha   90.00
_cell.angle_beta   90.00
_cell.angle_gamma   90.00
#
_symmetry.space_group_name_H-M   'P 1'
#
loop_
_entity.id
_entity.type
_entity.pdbx_description
1 polymer ?
#
loop_
_entity_poly.entity_id
_entity_poly.type
_entity_poly.pdbx_seq_one_letter_code
_entity_poly.pdbx_strand_id
1 'polypeptide(L)'
;MEIGEKIYGFEVKEKKYVREVEGDIIQMEHLSTGAQVVVIDNQDVKKSFLVGFRTIPKDSTGVFHILEHSVLNGSRRYPDKTMFVNLMKHSMAEFVNAITYPDHTVYPFCTENEKDFMNLTDVYLNAVFCPNVLTDKEIFEQEGWHFQCEDGKAPEINGVVYNEMKGVFSSLDSILEDEMSKAMFPETAYRFVSGGFPDTIPALSYEEFLEYYRTFYNASNCCIVLYGKMNTEQLFEYIDKVYLGKMKRSEPAKPVMLQKPVKGIRNKLYDKEKFGNQGVFASCTYSLGDFNNRERMNAVYILMQAIMGEDEAPMKKGIIQSLGIPEIQYFIMDGIRQPYLAVKIKNTDKETAGRLKTVITEQADRLCREGIGEDLLVSAINRLEFWMREKGGGQPEGIEYVLDIAGGWAQGTGPCEMIEFEETYRKMRTLVKEGYFESLLREILLENDHEAEVSLEPLEKAEEKMQTEEETEDLPGLSADDLLPKKEEPLTRAEEESGITYLKQEIPSKGVAYQSCYFDISDLEPEKVPYAKLFSELLGSLPTRTHSLEELVIEKNMWLGNIRAYLEAYTNTDDIRHVRLKFVMDISCLEQNLMRAIKLGEELLYDTILEHPEIILKRIRQSRMELERGFVTSGNSYASGRAAAHYMPEGTARERYNGIHYYQFLGKLLKNFDADQGQMIRELKEIQEKLCRKSNLVMSFTGTEKAYGDFRQLIAASGFCGSAREREPGWYQDKLLPGKSEAFIIPSEVSYVALGGIGEYTGEDYLLGRMVSFDYLWAKIRAEGGAYGCQMSVLPNQSWAMSSYRDPNVKRTIEAFRSASSWLKDLELGEQELLNYKIGAVAGYDRTPKTYVQAKRMDSWYLRQEEPQVRAKVREGLLKASEEDLKNRRQAMESFAKEGTVCVLGNRAKIEEAAGQFDNVTVLME
;
A
#
# COMPACT_ATOMS: atom_id res chain seq x y z
N MET A 1 2.68 5.52 -35.89
CA MET A 1 3.03 6.95 -35.80
C MET A 1 4.50 7.12 -36.14
N GLU A 2 4.84 8.13 -36.94
CA GLU A 2 6.24 8.40 -37.36
C GLU A 2 6.66 9.82 -36.95
N ILE A 3 7.95 10.03 -36.74
CA ILE A 3 8.49 11.35 -36.31
C ILE A 3 8.10 12.43 -37.32
N GLY A 4 7.55 13.55 -36.87
CA GLY A 4 7.02 14.65 -37.67
C GLY A 4 5.61 14.46 -38.19
N GLU A 5 5.01 13.25 -37.98
CA GLU A 5 3.61 13.00 -38.35
C GLU A 5 2.68 13.86 -37.47
N LYS A 6 1.61 14.38 -38.12
CA LYS A 6 0.58 15.16 -37.43
C LYS A 6 -0.73 14.40 -37.43
N ILE A 7 -1.23 14.13 -36.20
CA ILE A 7 -2.48 13.44 -35.99
C ILE A 7 -3.40 14.41 -35.22
N TYR A 8 -4.40 14.97 -35.94
CA TYR A 8 -5.21 16.11 -35.47
C TYR A 8 -4.31 17.27 -35.00
N GLY A 9 -4.49 17.78 -33.79
CA GLY A 9 -3.68 18.88 -33.25
C GLY A 9 -2.28 18.46 -32.71
N PHE A 10 -1.91 17.18 -32.74
CA PHE A 10 -0.69 16.63 -32.14
C PHE A 10 0.40 16.37 -33.19
N GLU A 11 1.65 16.63 -32.85
CA GLU A 11 2.83 16.31 -33.68
C GLU A 11 3.77 15.37 -32.94
N VAL A 12 4.17 14.27 -33.58
CA VAL A 12 5.16 13.33 -33.07
C VAL A 12 6.54 13.96 -33.05
N LYS A 13 7.15 14.10 -31.90
CA LYS A 13 8.49 14.72 -31.73
C LYS A 13 9.59 13.67 -31.64
N GLU A 14 9.33 12.56 -30.96
CA GLU A 14 10.29 11.48 -30.75
C GLU A 14 9.58 10.13 -30.74
N LYS A 15 10.28 9.06 -31.17
CA LYS A 15 9.80 7.69 -31.13
C LYS A 15 10.98 6.76 -30.89
N LYS A 16 10.88 5.88 -29.91
CA LYS A 16 11.92 4.89 -29.57
C LYS A 16 11.29 3.60 -29.12
N TYR A 17 11.76 2.46 -29.67
CA TYR A 17 11.41 1.14 -29.13
C TYR A 17 12.17 0.90 -27.82
N VAL A 18 11.45 0.51 -26.78
CA VAL A 18 12.00 0.25 -25.45
C VAL A 18 11.65 -1.19 -25.05
N ARG A 19 12.66 -1.99 -24.73
CA ARG A 19 12.52 -3.41 -24.45
C ARG A 19 11.73 -3.67 -23.17
N GLU A 20 11.94 -2.86 -22.17
CA GLU A 20 11.32 -2.98 -20.84
C GLU A 20 9.79 -2.91 -20.89
N VAL A 21 9.23 -2.23 -21.87
CA VAL A 21 7.77 -2.14 -22.11
C VAL A 21 7.31 -2.95 -23.33
N GLU A 22 8.22 -3.63 -24.01
CA GLU A 22 7.96 -4.41 -25.25
C GLU A 22 7.22 -3.59 -26.31
N GLY A 23 7.50 -2.28 -26.42
CA GLY A 23 6.75 -1.37 -27.26
C GLY A 23 7.50 -0.07 -27.59
N ASP A 24 6.83 0.79 -28.36
CA ASP A 24 7.34 2.11 -28.73
C ASP A 24 6.94 3.15 -27.67
N ILE A 25 7.89 3.96 -27.19
CA ILE A 25 7.62 5.20 -26.46
C ILE A 25 7.60 6.34 -27.47
N ILE A 26 6.46 7.03 -27.57
CA ILE A 26 6.21 8.09 -28.55
C ILE A 26 5.93 9.37 -27.79
N GLN A 27 6.75 10.40 -28.00
CA GLN A 27 6.55 11.73 -27.44
C GLN A 27 5.89 12.64 -28.46
N MET A 28 4.86 13.36 -28.03
CA MET A 28 4.08 14.27 -28.88
C MET A 28 3.85 15.61 -28.19
N GLU A 29 3.63 16.66 -28.98
CA GLU A 29 3.23 17.98 -28.51
C GLU A 29 1.93 18.41 -29.20
N HIS A 30 0.97 18.89 -28.44
CA HIS A 30 -0.21 19.55 -29.01
C HIS A 30 0.13 20.97 -29.49
N LEU A 31 0.06 21.18 -30.80
CA LEU A 31 0.64 22.36 -31.47
C LEU A 31 0.07 23.71 -31.02
N SER A 32 -1.24 23.79 -30.73
CA SER A 32 -1.88 25.05 -30.34
C SER A 32 -1.68 25.39 -28.85
N THR A 33 -1.53 24.41 -27.96
CA THR A 33 -1.42 24.65 -26.52
C THR A 33 -0.04 24.36 -25.94
N GLY A 34 0.75 23.47 -26.56
CA GLY A 34 2.02 22.98 -26.04
C GLY A 34 1.88 21.86 -25.00
N ALA A 35 0.69 21.28 -24.83
CA ALA A 35 0.49 20.13 -23.96
C ALA A 35 1.39 18.98 -24.42
N GLN A 36 2.08 18.35 -23.45
CA GLN A 36 2.96 17.21 -23.71
C GLN A 36 2.15 15.92 -23.68
N VAL A 37 2.42 15.00 -24.59
CA VAL A 37 1.79 13.67 -24.60
C VAL A 37 2.86 12.61 -24.77
N VAL A 38 2.76 11.54 -23.97
CA VAL A 38 3.61 10.36 -24.08
C VAL A 38 2.73 9.14 -24.28
N VAL A 39 3.03 8.34 -25.28
CA VAL A 39 2.32 7.08 -25.56
C VAL A 39 3.30 5.92 -25.43
N ILE A 40 3.00 4.98 -24.56
CA ILE A 40 3.63 3.65 -24.54
C ILE A 40 2.74 2.73 -25.37
N ASP A 41 3.10 2.55 -26.64
CA ASP A 41 2.37 1.75 -27.62
C ASP A 41 2.87 0.30 -27.59
N ASN A 42 2.16 -0.55 -26.89
CA ASN A 42 2.45 -1.98 -26.76
C ASN A 42 1.18 -2.84 -26.95
N GLN A 43 1.27 -4.16 -26.72
CA GLN A 43 0.17 -5.07 -26.96
C GLN A 43 -0.66 -5.40 -25.70
N ASP A 44 -0.43 -4.72 -24.57
CA ASP A 44 -1.20 -4.92 -23.36
C ASP A 44 -2.65 -4.49 -23.57
N VAL A 45 -3.58 -5.36 -23.22
CA VAL A 45 -5.03 -5.08 -23.30
C VAL A 45 -5.49 -4.10 -22.23
N LYS A 46 -4.76 -3.99 -21.12
CA LYS A 46 -4.98 -2.99 -20.08
C LYS A 46 -4.51 -1.64 -20.57
N LYS A 47 -5.41 -0.68 -20.53
CA LYS A 47 -5.16 0.69 -20.97
C LYS A 47 -5.05 1.59 -19.76
N SER A 48 -3.92 2.28 -19.61
CA SER A 48 -3.76 3.30 -18.58
C SER A 48 -3.72 4.69 -19.22
N PHE A 49 -4.37 5.61 -18.53
CA PHE A 49 -4.39 7.03 -18.83
C PHE A 49 -3.92 7.80 -17.60
N LEU A 50 -3.19 8.86 -17.82
CA LEU A 50 -2.87 9.84 -16.80
C LEU A 50 -2.90 11.23 -17.41
N VAL A 51 -3.53 12.19 -16.72
CA VAL A 51 -3.33 13.63 -16.95
C VAL A 51 -2.70 14.24 -15.71
N GLY A 52 -1.63 15.01 -15.89
CA GLY A 52 -0.88 15.61 -14.79
C GLY A 52 -0.50 17.05 -15.04
N PHE A 53 -0.31 17.81 -13.96
CA PHE A 53 0.08 19.22 -13.95
C PHE A 53 1.26 19.43 -13.00
N ARG A 54 2.20 20.32 -13.33
CA ARG A 54 3.13 20.83 -12.32
C ARG A 54 2.36 21.75 -11.37
N THR A 55 2.42 21.46 -10.07
CA THR A 55 1.67 22.15 -9.01
C THR A 55 2.63 22.53 -7.88
N ILE A 56 3.30 23.66 -8.04
CA ILE A 56 4.39 24.09 -7.15
C ILE A 56 3.84 24.97 -6.03
N PRO A 57 3.81 24.48 -4.75
CA PRO A 57 3.26 25.20 -3.62
C PRO A 57 4.11 26.42 -3.25
N LYS A 58 3.45 27.47 -2.73
CA LYS A 58 4.08 28.69 -2.18
C LYS A 58 3.98 28.74 -0.67
N ASP A 59 3.18 27.87 -0.07
CA ASP A 59 2.92 27.77 1.36
C ASP A 59 2.46 26.33 1.73
N SER A 60 2.11 26.10 2.97
CA SER A 60 1.63 24.79 3.47
C SER A 60 0.11 24.74 3.66
N THR A 61 -0.66 25.56 2.93
CA THR A 61 -2.14 25.53 3.01
C THR A 61 -2.76 24.27 2.34
N GLY A 62 -1.96 23.47 1.63
CA GLY A 62 -2.47 22.26 0.96
C GLY A 62 -3.35 22.55 -0.25
N VAL A 63 -3.23 23.76 -0.84
CA VAL A 63 -4.08 24.21 -1.95
C VAL A 63 -4.20 23.22 -3.10
N PHE A 64 -3.10 22.51 -3.46
CA PHE A 64 -3.12 21.53 -4.54
C PHE A 64 -3.77 20.20 -4.15
N HIS A 65 -3.70 19.80 -2.89
CA HIS A 65 -4.41 18.65 -2.36
C HIS A 65 -5.93 18.93 -2.29
N ILE A 66 -6.30 20.12 -1.84
CA ILE A 66 -7.71 20.56 -1.87
C ILE A 66 -8.20 20.68 -3.32
N LEU A 67 -7.38 21.17 -4.27
CA LEU A 67 -7.71 21.18 -5.70
C LEU A 67 -7.86 19.76 -6.26
N GLU A 68 -6.99 18.84 -5.90
CA GLU A 68 -7.06 17.43 -6.31
C GLU A 68 -8.42 16.83 -5.96
N HIS A 69 -8.85 16.96 -4.71
CA HIS A 69 -10.17 16.51 -4.26
C HIS A 69 -11.29 17.27 -4.96
N SER A 70 -11.24 18.60 -4.96
CA SER A 70 -12.33 19.47 -5.41
C SER A 70 -12.66 19.35 -6.89
N VAL A 71 -11.66 19.12 -7.78
CA VAL A 71 -11.92 18.98 -9.23
C VAL A 71 -12.66 17.68 -9.55
N LEU A 72 -12.59 16.67 -8.67
CA LEU A 72 -13.31 15.41 -8.79
C LEU A 72 -14.72 15.43 -8.19
N ASN A 73 -15.11 16.55 -7.57
CA ASN A 73 -16.44 16.76 -7.00
C ASN A 73 -17.33 17.54 -7.97
N GLY A 74 -17.50 17.01 -9.18
CA GLY A 74 -18.36 17.52 -10.23
C GLY A 74 -17.65 18.47 -11.23
N SER A 75 -18.17 18.47 -12.44
CA SER A 75 -17.65 19.27 -13.55
C SER A 75 -18.79 19.78 -14.42
N ARG A 76 -18.51 20.72 -15.33
CA ARG A 76 -19.52 21.36 -16.17
C ARG A 76 -20.40 20.38 -16.93
N ARG A 77 -19.85 19.26 -17.39
CA ARG A 77 -20.61 18.22 -18.12
C ARG A 77 -21.21 17.20 -17.18
N TYR A 78 -20.58 16.97 -16.06
CA TYR A 78 -20.89 15.99 -15.03
C TYR A 78 -21.06 16.72 -13.69
N PRO A 79 -22.23 17.38 -13.44
CA PRO A 79 -22.40 18.31 -12.32
C PRO A 79 -22.51 17.65 -10.94
N ASP A 80 -22.55 16.32 -10.88
CA ASP A 80 -22.67 15.55 -9.64
C ASP A 80 -21.45 15.72 -8.72
N LYS A 81 -21.66 16.21 -7.49
CA LYS A 81 -20.62 16.36 -6.46
C LYS A 81 -20.05 15.02 -5.97
N THR A 82 -20.78 13.92 -6.16
CA THR A 82 -20.30 12.55 -5.86
C THR A 82 -19.69 11.86 -7.07
N MET A 83 -19.28 12.61 -8.09
CA MET A 83 -18.75 12.15 -9.38
C MET A 83 -17.72 11.05 -9.24
N PHE A 84 -16.70 11.23 -8.41
CA PHE A 84 -15.63 10.25 -8.22
C PHE A 84 -16.15 8.94 -7.60
N VAL A 85 -17.06 9.03 -6.63
CA VAL A 85 -17.69 7.85 -6.02
C VAL A 85 -18.54 7.11 -7.03
N ASN A 86 -19.29 7.86 -7.84
CA ASN A 86 -20.15 7.29 -8.89
C ASN A 86 -19.32 6.66 -10.01
N LEU A 87 -18.15 7.21 -10.35
CA LEU A 87 -17.20 6.52 -11.24
C LEU A 87 -16.79 5.14 -10.70
N MET A 88 -16.45 5.04 -9.41
CA MET A 88 -16.10 3.76 -8.78
C MET A 88 -17.29 2.77 -8.73
N LYS A 89 -18.52 3.26 -8.77
CA LYS A 89 -19.72 2.43 -8.85
C LYS A 89 -19.97 1.91 -10.27
N HIS A 90 -19.75 2.74 -11.30
CA HIS A 90 -20.28 2.59 -12.65
C HIS A 90 -19.22 2.16 -13.67
N SER A 91 -17.92 2.19 -13.33
CA SER A 91 -16.82 1.90 -14.23
C SER A 91 -16.32 0.45 -14.07
N MET A 92 -15.73 -0.06 -15.13
CA MET A 92 -14.98 -1.32 -15.15
C MET A 92 -13.48 -1.12 -14.89
N ALA A 93 -13.07 0.06 -14.43
CA ALA A 93 -11.69 0.36 -14.15
C ALA A 93 -11.12 -0.51 -13.03
N GLU A 94 -9.90 -1.01 -13.25
CA GLU A 94 -9.13 -1.72 -12.24
C GLU A 94 -8.43 -0.77 -11.27
N PHE A 95 -8.25 0.47 -11.71
CA PHE A 95 -7.61 1.53 -10.94
C PHE A 95 -8.19 2.88 -11.33
N VAL A 96 -8.62 3.64 -10.35
CA VAL A 96 -8.98 5.06 -10.46
C VAL A 96 -8.43 5.78 -9.23
N ASN A 97 -7.74 6.89 -9.43
CA ASN A 97 -7.17 7.67 -8.32
C ASN A 97 -6.85 9.10 -8.77
N ALA A 98 -6.48 9.93 -7.78
CA ALA A 98 -5.77 11.18 -7.95
C ALA A 98 -4.65 11.23 -6.90
N ILE A 99 -3.56 11.92 -7.16
CA ILE A 99 -2.38 11.94 -6.28
C ILE A 99 -1.70 13.30 -6.36
N THR A 100 -1.54 13.94 -5.21
CA THR A 100 -0.75 15.19 -5.08
C THR A 100 0.63 14.88 -4.53
N TYR A 101 1.65 15.09 -5.36
CA TYR A 101 3.07 15.02 -5.01
C TYR A 101 3.59 16.40 -4.55
N PRO A 102 4.85 16.51 -4.08
CA PRO A 102 5.40 17.78 -3.63
C PRO A 102 5.41 18.91 -4.65
N ASP A 103 5.38 18.62 -5.96
CA ASP A 103 5.51 19.60 -7.03
C ASP A 103 4.66 19.31 -8.30
N HIS A 104 3.86 18.24 -8.25
CA HIS A 104 2.92 17.91 -9.33
C HIS A 104 1.70 17.14 -8.80
N THR A 105 0.59 17.23 -9.54
CA THR A 105 -0.65 16.52 -9.23
C THR A 105 -1.10 15.74 -10.47
N VAL A 106 -1.48 14.47 -10.28
CA VAL A 106 -1.81 13.55 -11.37
C VAL A 106 -3.14 12.84 -11.14
N TYR A 107 -3.81 12.49 -12.24
CA TYR A 107 -5.13 11.86 -12.29
C TYR A 107 -5.04 10.60 -13.16
N PRO A 108 -4.62 9.45 -12.60
CA PRO A 108 -4.47 8.20 -13.32
C PRO A 108 -5.70 7.31 -13.23
N PHE A 109 -5.98 6.54 -14.30
CA PHE A 109 -6.88 5.39 -14.27
C PHE A 109 -6.39 4.26 -15.19
N CYS A 110 -6.93 3.04 -14.97
CA CYS A 110 -6.66 1.86 -15.80
C CYS A 110 -7.92 1.02 -15.99
N THR A 111 -8.22 0.65 -17.25
CA THR A 111 -9.32 -0.25 -17.62
C THR A 111 -8.97 -1.09 -18.84
N GLU A 112 -9.56 -2.27 -18.97
CA GLU A 112 -9.44 -3.09 -20.19
C GLU A 112 -10.50 -2.73 -21.26
N ASN A 113 -11.63 -2.16 -20.84
CA ASN A 113 -12.75 -1.85 -21.70
C ASN A 113 -12.51 -0.56 -22.52
N GLU A 114 -12.65 -0.62 -23.83
CA GLU A 114 -12.40 0.50 -24.75
C GLU A 114 -13.40 1.67 -24.56
N LYS A 115 -14.69 1.33 -24.35
CA LYS A 115 -15.72 2.35 -24.13
C LYS A 115 -15.55 3.01 -22.78
N ASP A 116 -15.28 2.24 -21.74
CA ASP A 116 -15.00 2.75 -20.41
C ASP A 116 -13.77 3.64 -20.39
N PHE A 117 -12.70 3.27 -21.14
CA PHE A 117 -11.50 4.08 -21.31
C PHE A 117 -11.83 5.46 -21.90
N MET A 118 -12.67 5.52 -22.93
CA MET A 118 -13.08 6.79 -23.53
C MET A 118 -13.97 7.62 -22.60
N ASN A 119 -14.88 6.96 -21.86
CA ASN A 119 -15.75 7.61 -20.88
C ASN A 119 -14.93 8.22 -19.73
N LEU A 120 -14.01 7.45 -19.15
CA LEU A 120 -13.14 7.90 -18.09
C LEU A 120 -12.20 9.04 -18.55
N THR A 121 -11.69 8.96 -19.79
CA THR A 121 -10.90 10.03 -20.38
C THR A 121 -11.70 11.33 -20.45
N ASP A 122 -12.97 11.27 -20.88
CA ASP A 122 -13.83 12.45 -20.93
C ASP A 122 -14.13 13.00 -19.53
N VAL A 123 -14.47 12.15 -18.60
CA VAL A 123 -14.77 12.55 -17.21
C VAL A 123 -13.56 13.22 -16.58
N TYR A 124 -12.37 12.59 -16.65
CA TYR A 124 -11.14 13.13 -16.05
C TYR A 124 -10.71 14.45 -16.69
N LEU A 125 -10.75 14.55 -18.01
CA LEU A 125 -10.43 15.81 -18.70
C LEU A 125 -11.46 16.90 -18.40
N ASN A 126 -12.76 16.56 -18.27
CA ASN A 126 -13.78 17.54 -17.90
C ASN A 126 -13.60 17.99 -16.44
N ALA A 127 -13.28 17.06 -15.53
CA ALA A 127 -13.00 17.35 -14.13
C ALA A 127 -11.83 18.35 -14.00
N VAL A 128 -10.69 18.08 -14.61
CA VAL A 128 -9.51 18.94 -14.45
C VAL A 128 -9.56 20.26 -15.20
N PHE A 129 -10.28 20.35 -16.35
CA PHE A 129 -10.34 21.56 -17.16
C PHE A 129 -11.62 22.39 -16.99
N CYS A 130 -12.68 21.81 -16.45
CA CYS A 130 -13.97 22.46 -16.30
C CYS A 130 -14.68 22.10 -14.98
N PRO A 131 -14.00 22.11 -13.82
CA PRO A 131 -14.58 21.64 -12.56
C PRO A 131 -15.65 22.64 -12.04
N ASN A 132 -16.64 22.13 -11.33
CA ASN A 132 -17.71 22.93 -10.73
C ASN A 132 -17.21 23.81 -9.58
N VAL A 133 -16.17 23.43 -8.89
CA VAL A 133 -15.56 24.21 -7.79
C VAL A 133 -15.19 25.65 -8.21
N LEU A 134 -15.09 25.93 -9.50
CA LEU A 134 -14.85 27.31 -10.01
C LEU A 134 -16.04 28.25 -9.81
N THR A 135 -17.23 27.72 -9.63
CA THR A 135 -18.50 28.47 -9.48
C THR A 135 -19.28 28.05 -8.23
N ASP A 136 -18.92 26.94 -7.63
CA ASP A 136 -19.52 26.40 -6.41
C ASP A 136 -18.49 26.37 -5.28
N LYS A 137 -18.62 27.31 -4.35
CA LYS A 137 -17.71 27.46 -3.21
C LYS A 137 -17.86 26.33 -2.20
N GLU A 138 -19.04 25.72 -2.10
CA GLU A 138 -19.31 24.65 -1.13
C GLU A 138 -18.39 23.45 -1.33
N ILE A 139 -18.03 23.12 -2.60
CA ILE A 139 -17.07 22.05 -2.89
C ILE A 139 -15.70 22.33 -2.24
N PHE A 140 -15.23 23.57 -2.30
CA PHE A 140 -13.99 23.98 -1.63
C PHE A 140 -14.13 23.87 -0.11
N GLU A 141 -15.26 24.30 0.45
CA GLU A 141 -15.49 24.24 1.90
C GLU A 141 -15.62 22.80 2.38
N GLN A 142 -16.29 21.92 1.65
CA GLN A 142 -16.40 20.50 1.97
C GLN A 142 -15.05 19.78 1.91
N GLU A 143 -14.33 19.90 0.81
CA GLU A 143 -13.09 19.16 0.60
C GLU A 143 -11.90 19.79 1.33
N GLY A 144 -11.84 21.11 1.41
CA GLY A 144 -10.76 21.86 2.06
C GLY A 144 -10.94 21.98 3.55
N TRP A 145 -11.66 23.05 3.94
CA TRP A 145 -11.93 23.36 5.34
C TRP A 145 -13.12 24.32 5.50
N HIS A 146 -13.77 24.22 6.62
CA HIS A 146 -14.91 25.05 7.00
C HIS A 146 -15.16 25.03 8.52
N PHE A 147 -16.03 25.89 9.07
CA PHE A 147 -16.42 25.86 10.48
C PHE A 147 -17.72 25.10 10.69
N GLN A 148 -17.78 24.00 11.47
CA GLN A 148 -18.98 23.28 11.94
C GLN A 148 -19.44 23.80 13.30
N CYS A 149 -20.69 24.14 13.42
CA CYS A 149 -21.29 24.63 14.65
C CYS A 149 -22.34 23.63 15.14
N GLU A 150 -22.09 23.01 16.30
CA GLU A 150 -23.12 22.25 17.02
C GLU A 150 -23.72 23.10 18.14
N ASP A 151 -25.05 22.99 18.37
CA ASP A 151 -25.73 23.74 19.40
C ASP A 151 -25.10 23.54 20.78
N GLY A 152 -24.58 24.62 21.35
CA GLY A 152 -23.96 24.63 22.67
C GLY A 152 -22.50 24.23 22.75
N LYS A 153 -21.82 23.97 21.63
CA LYS A 153 -20.37 23.72 21.53
C LYS A 153 -19.65 24.93 20.91
N ALA A 154 -18.34 25.01 21.12
CA ALA A 154 -17.50 25.94 20.39
C ALA A 154 -17.38 25.48 18.92
N PRO A 155 -17.28 26.42 17.93
CA PRO A 155 -17.10 26.04 16.53
C PRO A 155 -15.79 25.23 16.33
N GLU A 156 -15.82 24.06 15.61
CA GLU A 156 -14.64 23.24 15.29
C GLU A 156 -14.30 23.38 13.80
N ILE A 157 -13.01 23.20 13.28
CA ILE A 157 -12.66 23.16 11.87
C ILE A 157 -12.88 21.75 11.33
N ASN A 158 -13.58 21.56 10.20
CA ASN A 158 -13.78 20.30 9.49
C ASN A 158 -13.43 20.49 8.00
N GLY A 159 -13.36 19.43 7.28
CA GLY A 159 -13.06 19.33 5.88
C GLY A 159 -12.32 18.03 5.59
N VAL A 160 -12.55 17.45 4.42
CA VAL A 160 -11.99 16.13 4.09
C VAL A 160 -10.46 16.16 4.17
N VAL A 161 -9.82 17.08 3.43
CA VAL A 161 -8.36 17.25 3.44
C VAL A 161 -7.83 17.69 4.81
N TYR A 162 -8.54 18.60 5.49
CA TYR A 162 -8.15 19.03 6.84
C TYR A 162 -8.08 17.83 7.81
N ASN A 163 -9.12 17.00 7.85
CA ASN A 163 -9.16 15.83 8.74
C ASN A 163 -8.15 14.76 8.34
N GLU A 164 -7.93 14.55 7.04
CA GLU A 164 -6.89 13.65 6.56
C GLU A 164 -5.51 14.09 7.05
N MET A 165 -5.16 15.35 6.85
CA MET A 165 -3.87 15.88 7.24
C MET A 165 -3.70 15.98 8.75
N LYS A 166 -4.78 16.21 9.51
CA LYS A 166 -4.78 16.06 10.96
C LYS A 166 -4.43 14.63 11.38
N GLY A 167 -4.96 13.62 10.67
CA GLY A 167 -4.59 12.21 10.84
C GLY A 167 -3.12 11.92 10.49
N VAL A 168 -2.59 12.50 9.39
CA VAL A 168 -1.18 12.36 8.99
C VAL A 168 -0.24 12.94 10.06
N PHE A 169 -0.53 14.15 10.55
CA PHE A 169 0.29 14.84 11.57
C PHE A 169 -0.01 14.42 13.02
N SER A 170 -0.78 13.32 13.20
CA SER A 170 -0.82 12.60 14.48
C SER A 170 0.41 11.70 14.70
N SER A 171 1.28 11.55 13.69
CA SER A 171 2.53 10.80 13.73
C SER A 171 3.74 11.71 13.92
N LEU A 172 4.63 11.38 14.87
CA LEU A 172 5.93 12.05 15.03
C LEU A 172 6.85 11.83 13.83
N ASP A 173 6.71 10.72 13.10
CA ASP A 173 7.44 10.52 11.85
C ASP A 173 7.11 11.59 10.81
N SER A 174 5.82 11.92 10.62
CA SER A 174 5.38 12.94 9.67
C SER A 174 5.87 14.35 10.09
N ILE A 175 5.92 14.63 11.39
CA ILE A 175 6.47 15.88 11.91
C ILE A 175 7.99 15.94 11.69
N LEU A 176 8.70 14.83 11.87
CA LEU A 176 10.14 14.75 11.62
C LEU A 176 10.44 14.97 10.12
N GLU A 177 9.67 14.37 9.23
CA GLU A 177 9.84 14.51 7.77
C GLU A 177 9.54 15.93 7.29
N ASP A 178 8.55 16.61 7.85
CA ASP A 178 8.30 18.04 7.61
C ASP A 178 9.48 18.92 8.04
N GLU A 179 10.03 18.68 9.24
CA GLU A 179 11.19 19.42 9.71
C GLU A 179 12.47 19.11 8.91
N MET A 180 12.62 17.87 8.40
CA MET A 180 13.72 17.52 7.48
C MET A 180 13.60 18.32 6.16
N SER A 181 12.41 18.37 5.56
CA SER A 181 12.16 19.14 4.34
C SER A 181 12.45 20.63 4.52
N LYS A 182 12.04 21.22 5.64
CA LYS A 182 12.35 22.62 5.98
C LYS A 182 13.84 22.88 6.21
N ALA A 183 14.56 21.89 6.73
CA ALA A 183 16.00 22.00 6.96
C ALA A 183 16.79 21.87 5.65
N MET A 184 16.37 20.95 4.76
CA MET A 184 17.03 20.71 3.50
C MET A 184 16.73 21.77 2.43
N PHE A 185 15.53 22.35 2.44
CA PHE A 185 15.03 23.19 1.36
C PHE A 185 14.54 24.58 1.82
N PRO A 186 15.32 25.37 2.56
CA PRO A 186 14.85 26.64 3.13
C PRO A 186 14.42 27.70 2.08
N GLU A 187 14.87 27.60 0.84
CA GLU A 187 14.63 28.59 -0.23
C GLU A 187 13.74 28.08 -1.38
N THR A 188 13.38 26.78 -1.40
CA THR A 188 12.57 26.18 -2.48
C THR A 188 11.20 25.73 -2.01
N ALA A 189 10.33 25.36 -2.94
CA ALA A 189 8.96 24.92 -2.66
C ALA A 189 8.91 23.65 -1.80
N TYR A 190 9.93 22.81 -1.81
CA TYR A 190 10.00 21.57 -1.03
C TYR A 190 10.03 21.75 0.49
N ARG A 191 10.21 22.97 0.98
CA ARG A 191 10.04 23.28 2.41
C ARG A 191 8.59 23.27 2.87
N PHE A 192 7.63 23.30 1.94
CA PHE A 192 6.21 23.34 2.22
C PHE A 192 5.59 21.94 2.16
N VAL A 193 4.56 21.74 2.98
CA VAL A 193 3.74 20.53 2.97
C VAL A 193 2.70 20.64 1.85
N SER A 194 2.92 19.99 0.71
CA SER A 194 2.00 20.07 -0.44
C SER A 194 0.59 19.54 -0.12
N GLY A 195 0.51 18.53 0.78
CA GLY A 195 -0.77 18.00 1.28
C GLY A 195 -1.51 18.94 2.23
N GLY A 196 -0.82 19.95 2.78
CA GLY A 196 -1.34 20.89 3.78
C GLY A 196 -0.92 20.55 5.21
N PHE A 197 -0.49 21.58 5.96
CA PHE A 197 -0.23 21.44 7.39
C PHE A 197 -1.48 21.87 8.16
N PRO A 198 -2.02 21.08 9.12
CA PRO A 198 -3.33 21.34 9.74
C PRO A 198 -3.51 22.78 10.24
N ASP A 199 -2.49 23.35 10.90
CA ASP A 199 -2.58 24.71 11.44
C ASP A 199 -2.57 25.79 10.35
N THR A 200 -2.22 25.49 9.10
CA THR A 200 -2.11 26.45 8.00
C THR A 200 -3.21 26.28 6.96
N ILE A 201 -3.84 25.10 6.85
CA ILE A 201 -4.95 24.85 5.93
C ILE A 201 -6.06 25.91 6.07
N PRO A 202 -6.49 26.33 7.30
CA PRO A 202 -7.55 27.31 7.48
C PRO A 202 -7.18 28.74 7.06
N ALA A 203 -5.94 29.00 6.65
CA ALA A 203 -5.53 30.29 6.12
C ALA A 203 -5.82 30.44 4.61
N LEU A 204 -6.14 29.33 3.89
CA LEU A 204 -6.45 29.37 2.46
C LEU A 204 -7.85 29.96 2.23
N SER A 205 -7.91 31.05 1.48
CA SER A 205 -9.16 31.61 0.98
C SER A 205 -9.62 30.98 -0.34
N TYR A 206 -10.92 31.01 -0.62
CA TYR A 206 -11.46 30.51 -1.89
C TYR A 206 -10.94 31.30 -3.10
N GLU A 207 -10.72 32.60 -2.96
CA GLU A 207 -10.17 33.48 -4.00
C GLU A 207 -8.73 33.06 -4.37
N GLU A 208 -7.87 32.80 -3.39
CA GLU A 208 -6.51 32.31 -3.60
C GLU A 208 -6.51 30.91 -4.24
N PHE A 209 -7.38 30.02 -3.74
CA PHE A 209 -7.58 28.69 -4.33
C PHE A 209 -7.92 28.78 -5.84
N LEU A 210 -8.82 29.68 -6.25
CA LEU A 210 -9.17 29.90 -7.65
C LEU A 210 -8.00 30.47 -8.46
N GLU A 211 -7.13 31.30 -7.87
CA GLU A 211 -5.93 31.83 -8.52
C GLU A 211 -4.91 30.73 -8.82
N TYR A 212 -4.69 29.83 -7.85
CA TYR A 212 -3.85 28.65 -8.05
C TYR A 212 -4.38 27.75 -9.17
N TYR A 213 -5.67 27.45 -9.20
CA TYR A 213 -6.27 26.69 -10.29
C TYR A 213 -6.00 27.34 -11.65
N ARG A 214 -6.32 28.62 -11.82
CA ARG A 214 -6.12 29.35 -13.09
C ARG A 214 -4.66 29.38 -13.53
N THR A 215 -3.74 29.39 -12.58
CA THR A 215 -2.30 29.45 -12.85
C THR A 215 -1.76 28.08 -13.30
N PHE A 216 -2.18 26.99 -12.68
CA PHE A 216 -1.52 25.69 -12.83
C PHE A 216 -2.33 24.68 -13.64
N TYR A 217 -3.68 24.71 -13.61
CA TYR A 217 -4.55 23.78 -14.33
C TYR A 217 -4.86 24.30 -15.74
N ASN A 218 -3.86 24.34 -16.59
CA ASN A 218 -4.01 24.77 -17.98
C ASN A 218 -3.27 23.83 -18.93
N ALA A 219 -3.73 23.80 -20.20
CA ALA A 219 -3.23 22.86 -21.19
C ALA A 219 -1.73 22.97 -21.48
N SER A 220 -1.11 24.16 -21.34
CA SER A 220 0.33 24.32 -21.57
C SER A 220 1.19 23.76 -20.42
N ASN A 221 0.60 23.59 -19.25
CA ASN A 221 1.22 23.01 -18.05
C ASN A 221 0.80 21.55 -17.85
N CYS A 222 0.32 20.88 -18.89
CA CYS A 222 -0.28 19.55 -18.83
C CYS A 222 0.64 18.52 -19.48
N CYS A 223 0.72 17.34 -18.85
CA CYS A 223 1.25 16.11 -19.44
C CYS A 223 0.14 15.05 -19.46
N ILE A 224 -0.06 14.42 -20.61
CA ILE A 224 -0.94 13.26 -20.77
C ILE A 224 -0.05 12.05 -21.05
N VAL A 225 -0.21 10.97 -20.29
CA VAL A 225 0.53 9.72 -20.49
C VAL A 225 -0.45 8.58 -20.75
N LEU A 226 -0.20 7.83 -21.80
CA LEU A 226 -1.02 6.73 -22.30
C LEU A 226 -0.21 5.44 -22.33
N TYR A 227 -0.81 4.33 -21.93
CA TYR A 227 -0.17 3.02 -21.96
C TYR A 227 -1.15 1.97 -22.47
N GLY A 228 -0.65 1.04 -23.31
CA GLY A 228 -1.39 -0.13 -23.75
C GLY A 228 -1.98 0.00 -25.15
N LYS A 229 -2.66 -1.08 -25.57
CA LYS A 229 -3.26 -1.16 -26.90
C LYS A 229 -4.59 -0.40 -26.94
N MET A 230 -4.63 0.70 -27.68
CA MET A 230 -5.82 1.55 -27.80
C MET A 230 -5.97 2.16 -29.20
N ASN A 231 -7.16 2.68 -29.51
CA ASN A 231 -7.40 3.48 -30.72
C ASN A 231 -6.93 4.91 -30.53
N THR A 232 -5.63 5.15 -30.67
CA THR A 232 -5.01 6.46 -30.45
C THR A 232 -5.52 7.54 -31.42
N GLU A 233 -5.92 7.19 -32.64
CA GLU A 233 -6.47 8.14 -33.63
C GLU A 233 -7.79 8.75 -33.14
N GLN A 234 -8.72 7.91 -32.71
CA GLN A 234 -10.01 8.34 -32.14
C GLN A 234 -9.80 9.16 -30.85
N LEU A 235 -8.88 8.73 -30.01
CA LEU A 235 -8.56 9.41 -28.76
C LEU A 235 -8.02 10.82 -29.01
N PHE A 236 -7.05 10.98 -29.91
CA PHE A 236 -6.47 12.30 -30.23
C PHE A 236 -7.47 13.22 -30.93
N GLU A 237 -8.31 12.66 -31.82
CA GLU A 237 -9.42 13.42 -32.41
C GLU A 237 -10.33 13.99 -31.32
N TYR A 238 -10.68 13.17 -30.34
CA TYR A 238 -11.54 13.53 -29.23
C TYR A 238 -10.90 14.61 -28.35
N ILE A 239 -9.67 14.38 -27.87
CA ILE A 239 -8.95 15.32 -26.99
C ILE A 239 -8.74 16.67 -27.67
N ASP A 240 -8.35 16.71 -28.96
CA ASP A 240 -8.18 17.94 -29.69
C ASP A 240 -9.52 18.67 -29.88
N LYS A 241 -10.53 18.02 -30.45
CA LYS A 241 -11.82 18.67 -30.78
C LYS A 241 -12.61 19.13 -29.58
N VAL A 242 -12.57 18.35 -28.49
CA VAL A 242 -13.42 18.60 -27.32
C VAL A 242 -12.74 19.51 -26.31
N TYR A 243 -11.43 19.36 -26.10
CA TYR A 243 -10.67 20.05 -25.06
C TYR A 243 -9.56 20.96 -25.61
N LEU A 244 -8.42 20.41 -26.01
CA LEU A 244 -7.18 21.16 -26.21
C LEU A 244 -7.27 22.15 -27.38
N GLY A 245 -7.92 21.80 -28.48
CA GLY A 245 -8.08 22.67 -29.63
C GLY A 245 -8.92 23.94 -29.37
N LYS A 246 -9.65 23.98 -28.24
CA LYS A 246 -10.42 25.16 -27.78
C LYS A 246 -9.64 26.03 -26.81
N MET A 247 -8.48 25.59 -26.34
CA MET A 247 -7.67 26.26 -25.33
C MET A 247 -6.57 27.09 -25.97
N LYS A 248 -6.07 28.07 -25.23
CA LYS A 248 -4.98 28.94 -25.69
C LYS A 248 -3.67 28.52 -25.04
N ARG A 249 -2.56 28.71 -25.77
CA ARG A 249 -1.22 28.53 -25.24
C ARG A 249 -0.95 29.55 -24.14
N SER A 250 -0.40 29.12 -23.03
CA SER A 250 0.09 29.90 -21.90
C SER A 250 1.55 29.51 -21.59
N GLU A 251 2.17 30.15 -20.60
CA GLU A 251 3.50 29.75 -20.17
C GLU A 251 3.35 28.58 -19.17
N PRO A 252 4.01 27.42 -19.37
CA PRO A 252 3.96 26.32 -18.43
C PRO A 252 4.78 26.62 -17.17
N ALA A 253 4.40 26.02 -16.05
CA ALA A 253 5.21 26.05 -14.86
C ALA A 253 6.56 25.35 -15.11
N LYS A 254 7.64 25.91 -14.56
CA LYS A 254 8.98 25.32 -14.66
C LYS A 254 9.21 24.36 -13.50
N PRO A 255 10.02 23.30 -13.68
CA PRO A 255 10.46 22.48 -12.56
C PRO A 255 11.05 23.31 -11.40
N VAL A 256 10.95 22.81 -10.18
CA VAL A 256 11.53 23.48 -9.01
C VAL A 256 13.05 23.62 -9.20
N MET A 257 13.58 24.76 -8.83
CA MET A 257 15.05 25.00 -8.92
C MET A 257 15.78 24.21 -7.83
N LEU A 258 17.03 23.81 -8.13
CA LEU A 258 17.88 23.15 -7.13
C LEU A 258 18.18 24.14 -5.98
N GLN A 259 18.03 23.66 -4.76
CA GLN A 259 18.45 24.36 -3.54
C GLN A 259 19.97 24.47 -3.52
N LYS A 260 20.49 25.64 -3.22
CA LYS A 260 21.92 25.78 -2.95
C LYS A 260 22.32 24.99 -1.71
N PRO A 261 23.56 24.49 -1.66
CA PRO A 261 24.04 23.74 -0.50
C PRO A 261 23.78 24.47 0.83
N VAL A 262 23.25 23.75 1.79
CA VAL A 262 22.99 24.23 3.15
C VAL A 262 23.40 23.17 4.19
N LYS A 263 23.80 23.64 5.38
CA LYS A 263 23.94 22.78 6.56
C LYS A 263 22.86 23.14 7.55
N GLY A 264 21.71 22.44 7.43
CA GLY A 264 20.52 22.71 8.23
C GLY A 264 20.59 22.02 9.60
N ILE A 265 20.22 22.74 10.66
CA ILE A 265 20.03 22.16 12.00
C ILE A 265 18.67 22.60 12.50
N ARG A 266 17.81 21.65 12.87
CA ARG A 266 16.49 21.93 13.43
C ARG A 266 16.20 21.03 14.63
N ASN A 267 15.79 21.66 15.74
CA ASN A 267 15.32 20.98 16.94
C ASN A 267 13.89 21.44 17.22
N LYS A 268 12.93 20.52 17.29
CA LYS A 268 11.53 20.82 17.58
C LYS A 268 11.07 20.05 18.81
N LEU A 269 10.25 20.69 19.63
CA LEU A 269 9.61 20.05 20.76
C LEU A 269 8.25 19.51 20.36
N TYR A 270 7.88 18.31 20.87
CA TYR A 270 6.55 17.72 20.66
C TYR A 270 5.81 17.53 21.98
N ASP A 271 4.48 17.58 21.93
CA ASP A 271 3.60 17.45 23.09
C ASP A 271 3.46 15.98 23.52
N LYS A 272 3.85 15.67 24.76
CA LYS A 272 3.73 14.32 25.33
C LYS A 272 2.30 13.91 25.64
N GLU A 273 1.38 14.82 25.91
CA GLU A 273 -0.01 14.49 26.16
C GLU A 273 -0.69 14.06 24.87
N LYS A 274 -0.29 14.68 23.75
CA LYS A 274 -0.80 14.41 22.41
C LYS A 274 -0.22 13.13 21.79
N PHE A 275 1.10 12.94 21.86
CA PHE A 275 1.83 11.89 21.14
C PHE A 275 2.33 10.74 22.02
N GLY A 276 2.10 10.79 23.34
CA GLY A 276 2.76 9.89 24.29
C GLY A 276 4.24 10.22 24.48
N ASN A 277 4.90 9.56 25.43
CA ASN A 277 6.34 9.73 25.66
C ASN A 277 7.14 8.74 24.82
N GLN A 278 7.41 9.08 23.56
CA GLN A 278 8.13 8.24 22.61
C GLN A 278 9.65 8.53 22.55
N GLY A 279 10.21 9.22 23.53
CA GLY A 279 11.65 9.53 23.55
C GLY A 279 12.05 10.56 22.50
N VAL A 280 13.32 10.57 22.12
CA VAL A 280 13.87 11.47 21.09
C VAL A 280 13.84 10.78 19.73
N PHE A 281 13.43 11.54 18.70
CA PHE A 281 13.58 11.18 17.29
C PHE A 281 14.70 12.02 16.69
N ALA A 282 15.56 11.42 15.90
CA ALA A 282 16.64 12.14 15.22
C ALA A 282 16.86 11.62 13.79
N SER A 283 17.26 12.52 12.91
CA SER A 283 17.61 12.19 11.53
C SER A 283 18.84 12.97 11.04
N CYS A 284 19.58 12.34 10.14
CA CYS A 284 20.58 12.98 9.29
C CYS A 284 20.15 12.82 7.84
N THR A 285 20.13 13.92 7.09
CA THR A 285 19.70 13.96 5.69
C THR A 285 20.82 14.50 4.81
N TYR A 286 20.96 13.92 3.61
CA TYR A 286 22.04 14.21 2.66
C TYR A 286 21.46 14.36 1.26
N SER A 287 21.76 15.47 0.57
CA SER A 287 21.36 15.66 -0.83
C SER A 287 22.04 14.64 -1.74
N LEU A 288 21.29 14.10 -2.69
CA LEU A 288 21.79 13.15 -3.70
C LEU A 288 22.11 13.84 -5.05
N GLY A 289 21.86 15.14 -5.15
CA GLY A 289 22.08 15.92 -6.35
C GLY A 289 20.81 16.10 -7.19
N ASP A 290 20.96 16.12 -8.52
CA ASP A 290 19.86 16.33 -9.45
C ASP A 290 19.17 15.02 -9.81
N PHE A 291 17.84 14.94 -9.68
CA PHE A 291 17.00 13.81 -10.08
C PHE A 291 17.25 13.36 -11.53
N ASN A 292 17.55 14.29 -12.43
CA ASN A 292 17.78 14.00 -13.84
C ASN A 292 19.07 13.19 -14.09
N ASN A 293 19.96 13.08 -13.12
CA ASN A 293 21.09 12.16 -13.22
C ASN A 293 20.65 10.73 -12.83
N ARG A 294 19.87 10.09 -13.71
CA ARG A 294 19.25 8.76 -13.45
C ARG A 294 20.28 7.66 -13.21
N GLU A 295 21.46 7.72 -13.88
CA GLU A 295 22.54 6.78 -13.65
C GLU A 295 23.06 6.86 -12.20
N ARG A 296 23.28 8.08 -11.70
CA ARG A 296 23.68 8.31 -10.31
C ARG A 296 22.61 7.84 -9.33
N MET A 297 21.32 8.12 -9.62
CA MET A 297 20.23 7.69 -8.75
C MET A 297 20.15 6.16 -8.66
N ASN A 298 20.26 5.44 -9.77
CA ASN A 298 20.33 3.98 -9.76
C ASN A 298 21.55 3.46 -8.96
N ALA A 299 22.71 4.10 -9.08
CA ALA A 299 23.89 3.74 -8.29
C ALA A 299 23.68 3.97 -6.78
N VAL A 300 22.96 5.04 -6.40
CA VAL A 300 22.60 5.30 -5.00
C VAL A 300 21.67 4.22 -4.46
N TYR A 301 20.65 3.80 -5.20
CA TYR A 301 19.77 2.70 -4.77
C TYR A 301 20.56 1.41 -4.55
N ILE A 302 21.48 1.06 -5.48
CA ILE A 302 22.34 -0.12 -5.35
C ILE A 302 23.22 0.00 -4.11
N LEU A 303 23.89 1.13 -3.93
CA LEU A 303 24.75 1.39 -2.78
C LEU A 303 23.97 1.24 -1.47
N MET A 304 22.85 1.93 -1.34
CA MET A 304 22.06 1.91 -0.10
C MET A 304 21.46 0.54 0.17
N GLN A 305 21.02 -0.19 -0.86
CA GLN A 305 20.55 -1.57 -0.71
C GLN A 305 21.69 -2.47 -0.19
N ALA A 306 22.91 -2.31 -0.70
CA ALA A 306 24.06 -3.10 -0.26
C ALA A 306 24.46 -2.81 1.19
N ILE A 307 24.55 -1.52 1.59
CA ILE A 307 25.14 -1.17 2.89
C ILE A 307 24.11 -0.96 4.01
N MET A 308 22.80 -0.77 3.68
CA MET A 308 21.72 -0.43 4.63
C MET A 308 20.44 -1.28 4.46
N GLY A 309 20.32 -2.08 3.37
CA GLY A 309 19.08 -2.74 2.99
C GLY A 309 18.57 -3.78 3.99
N GLU A 310 19.47 -4.56 4.56
CA GLU A 310 19.16 -5.60 5.55
C GLU A 310 19.84 -5.30 6.88
N ASP A 311 19.40 -5.91 7.99
CA ASP A 311 19.96 -5.65 9.32
C ASP A 311 21.44 -6.02 9.45
N GLU A 312 21.91 -7.01 8.69
CA GLU A 312 23.30 -7.43 8.64
C GLU A 312 24.13 -6.64 7.61
N ALA A 313 23.51 -5.72 6.87
CA ALA A 313 24.24 -4.85 5.95
C ALA A 313 25.30 -4.03 6.73
N PRO A 314 26.52 -3.90 6.19
CA PRO A 314 27.69 -3.54 6.98
C PRO A 314 27.60 -2.17 7.66
N MET A 315 26.98 -1.18 7.05
CA MET A 315 26.79 0.14 7.63
C MET A 315 25.66 0.13 8.68
N LYS A 316 24.52 -0.48 8.35
CA LYS A 316 23.37 -0.60 9.25
C LYS A 316 23.76 -1.31 10.54
N LYS A 317 24.39 -2.47 10.43
CA LYS A 317 24.93 -3.26 11.56
C LYS A 317 25.90 -2.44 12.41
N GLY A 318 26.84 -1.75 11.77
CA GLY A 318 27.84 -0.93 12.45
C GLY A 318 27.20 0.23 13.25
N ILE A 319 26.21 0.90 12.70
CA ILE A 319 25.50 1.98 13.39
C ILE A 319 24.69 1.43 14.58
N ILE A 320 23.93 0.36 14.40
CA ILE A 320 23.13 -0.29 15.45
C ILE A 320 24.03 -0.69 16.63
N GLN A 321 25.17 -1.33 16.35
CA GLN A 321 26.14 -1.74 17.39
C GLN A 321 26.78 -0.55 18.11
N SER A 322 27.20 0.49 17.36
CA SER A 322 27.89 1.65 17.92
C SER A 322 26.98 2.53 18.79
N LEU A 323 25.69 2.61 18.46
CA LEU A 323 24.70 3.37 19.21
C LEU A 323 23.98 2.55 20.29
N GLY A 324 24.03 1.21 20.22
CA GLY A 324 23.31 0.32 21.13
C GLY A 324 21.78 0.38 20.97
N ILE A 325 21.29 0.68 19.77
CA ILE A 325 19.87 0.83 19.45
C ILE A 325 19.31 -0.45 18.82
N PRO A 326 17.99 -0.71 18.90
CA PRO A 326 17.38 -1.91 18.31
C PRO A 326 17.19 -1.81 16.80
N GLU A 327 17.00 -0.60 16.26
CA GLU A 327 16.65 -0.35 14.85
C GLU A 327 17.18 1.00 14.37
N ILE A 328 17.53 1.07 13.10
CA ILE A 328 17.75 2.31 12.36
C ILE A 328 17.04 2.21 11.01
N GLN A 329 16.46 3.30 10.54
CA GLN A 329 15.72 3.36 9.28
C GLN A 329 16.40 4.30 8.31
N TYR A 330 16.30 4.02 7.02
CA TYR A 330 16.65 4.96 5.96
C TYR A 330 15.57 4.97 4.88
N PHE A 331 15.47 6.07 4.17
CA PHE A 331 14.70 6.17 2.94
C PHE A 331 15.32 7.19 1.99
N ILE A 332 15.00 7.07 0.73
CA ILE A 332 15.36 8.03 -0.31
C ILE A 332 14.08 8.73 -0.75
N MET A 333 14.05 10.06 -0.57
CA MET A 333 13.00 10.91 -1.11
C MET A 333 13.40 11.27 -2.54
N ASP A 334 12.86 10.56 -3.53
CA ASP A 334 13.25 10.67 -4.94
C ASP A 334 12.18 11.27 -5.87
N GLY A 335 10.93 11.44 -5.40
CA GLY A 335 9.84 12.06 -6.16
C GLY A 335 9.93 13.60 -6.26
N ILE A 336 11.12 14.18 -6.12
CA ILE A 336 11.39 15.63 -6.16
C ILE A 336 12.63 15.96 -7.00
N ARG A 337 12.74 17.20 -7.46
CA ARG A 337 13.86 17.65 -8.31
C ARG A 337 15.25 17.42 -7.71
N GLN A 338 15.37 17.50 -6.39
CA GLN A 338 16.63 17.32 -5.67
C GLN A 338 16.44 16.23 -4.59
N PRO A 339 16.59 14.95 -4.97
CA PRO A 339 16.47 13.84 -4.05
C PRO A 339 17.40 13.93 -2.85
N TYR A 340 16.98 13.34 -1.72
CA TYR A 340 17.83 13.23 -0.54
C TYR A 340 17.72 11.85 0.12
N LEU A 341 18.81 11.42 0.74
CA LEU A 341 18.88 10.29 1.64
C LEU A 341 18.57 10.77 3.05
N ALA A 342 17.69 10.09 3.75
CA ALA A 342 17.45 10.27 5.19
C ALA A 342 17.82 9.00 5.95
N VAL A 343 18.55 9.18 7.06
CA VAL A 343 18.86 8.12 8.04
C VAL A 343 18.29 8.56 9.37
N LYS A 344 17.37 7.78 9.96
CA LYS A 344 16.61 8.18 11.16
C LYS A 344 16.57 7.11 12.24
N ILE A 345 16.57 7.56 13.50
CA ILE A 345 16.41 6.76 14.72
C ILE A 345 15.26 7.32 15.56
N LYS A 346 14.64 6.47 16.35
CA LYS A 346 13.46 6.77 17.15
C LYS A 346 13.56 6.19 18.55
N ASN A 347 12.68 6.65 19.44
CA ASN A 347 12.51 6.08 20.78
C ASN A 347 13.83 5.98 21.54
N THR A 348 14.69 6.98 21.40
CA THR A 348 16.04 7.01 22.01
C THR A 348 16.16 8.15 23.02
N ASP A 349 17.31 8.26 23.67
CA ASP A 349 17.68 9.38 24.52
C ASP A 349 18.45 10.45 23.72
N LYS A 350 18.59 11.63 24.32
CA LYS A 350 19.24 12.80 23.71
C LYS A 350 20.74 12.59 23.44
N GLU A 351 21.44 11.81 24.26
CA GLU A 351 22.87 11.52 24.09
C GLU A 351 23.08 10.62 22.85
N THR A 352 22.33 9.54 22.76
CA THR A 352 22.34 8.62 21.59
C THR A 352 21.94 9.35 20.30
N ALA A 353 20.88 10.19 20.34
CA ALA A 353 20.47 11.01 19.21
C ALA A 353 21.59 11.94 18.72
N GLY A 354 22.29 12.62 19.64
CA GLY A 354 23.40 13.52 19.32
C GLY A 354 24.64 12.84 18.74
N ARG A 355 24.77 11.51 18.86
CA ARG A 355 25.88 10.72 18.31
C ARG A 355 25.61 10.21 16.90
N LEU A 356 24.36 10.28 16.41
CA LEU A 356 23.96 9.67 15.15
C LEU A 356 24.86 10.04 13.98
N LYS A 357 25.07 11.33 13.73
CA LYS A 357 25.87 11.81 12.61
C LYS A 357 27.34 11.36 12.71
N THR A 358 27.92 11.43 13.91
CA THR A 358 29.30 10.98 14.14
C THR A 358 29.47 9.50 13.77
N VAL A 359 28.54 8.65 14.22
CA VAL A 359 28.58 7.22 13.96
C VAL A 359 28.34 6.92 12.47
N ILE A 360 27.42 7.64 11.79
CA ILE A 360 27.23 7.51 10.33
C ILE A 360 28.55 7.81 9.61
N THR A 361 29.21 8.92 9.97
CA THR A 361 30.48 9.33 9.38
C THR A 361 31.59 8.30 9.61
N GLU A 362 31.71 7.77 10.83
CA GLU A 362 32.71 6.72 11.17
C GLU A 362 32.50 5.45 10.37
N GLN A 363 31.23 4.98 10.21
CA GLN A 363 30.92 3.78 9.43
C GLN A 363 31.14 3.99 7.93
N ALA A 364 30.78 5.16 7.40
CA ALA A 364 31.04 5.51 6.01
C ALA A 364 32.55 5.56 5.71
N ASP A 365 33.33 6.22 6.56
CA ASP A 365 34.79 6.30 6.42
C ASP A 365 35.47 4.91 6.52
N ARG A 366 34.98 4.04 7.40
CA ARG A 366 35.41 2.65 7.49
C ARG A 366 35.18 1.91 6.17
N LEU A 367 33.96 1.96 5.62
CA LEU A 367 33.63 1.29 4.35
C LEU A 367 34.42 1.87 3.16
N CYS A 368 34.63 3.18 3.13
CA CYS A 368 35.50 3.79 2.10
C CYS A 368 36.95 3.37 2.16
N ARG A 369 37.46 2.95 3.34
CA ARG A 369 38.85 2.48 3.50
C ARG A 369 38.98 0.97 3.33
N GLU A 370 38.06 0.19 3.83
CA GLU A 370 38.07 -1.27 3.82
C GLU A 370 37.54 -1.84 2.50
N GLY A 371 36.72 -1.05 1.77
CA GLY A 371 35.96 -1.45 0.58
C GLY A 371 34.60 -2.03 0.90
N ILE A 372 33.71 -1.97 -0.06
CA ILE A 372 32.41 -2.66 -0.06
C ILE A 372 32.59 -3.95 -0.85
N GLY A 373 32.22 -5.09 -0.27
CA GLY A 373 32.44 -6.40 -0.92
C GLY A 373 31.76 -6.48 -2.30
N GLU A 374 32.50 -6.94 -3.32
CA GLU A 374 31.97 -7.06 -4.70
C GLU A 374 30.69 -7.91 -4.75
N ASP A 375 30.67 -9.05 -4.04
CA ASP A 375 29.49 -9.94 -4.00
C ASP A 375 28.27 -9.26 -3.38
N LEU A 376 28.46 -8.39 -2.40
CA LEU A 376 27.39 -7.63 -1.77
C LEU A 376 26.79 -6.61 -2.75
N LEU A 377 27.62 -5.88 -3.49
CA LEU A 377 27.17 -4.93 -4.52
C LEU A 377 26.48 -5.66 -5.68
N VAL A 378 27.02 -6.77 -6.16
CA VAL A 378 26.39 -7.58 -7.23
C VAL A 378 25.05 -8.15 -6.77
N SER A 379 24.94 -8.60 -5.53
CA SER A 379 23.68 -9.09 -4.97
C SER A 379 22.62 -7.98 -4.89
N ALA A 380 23.01 -6.76 -4.51
CA ALA A 380 22.13 -5.60 -4.50
C ALA A 380 21.65 -5.23 -5.93
N ILE A 381 22.56 -5.27 -6.91
CA ILE A 381 22.20 -5.06 -8.32
C ILE A 381 21.16 -6.09 -8.78
N ASN A 382 21.38 -7.38 -8.50
CA ASN A 382 20.45 -8.44 -8.91
C ASN A 382 19.07 -8.27 -8.28
N ARG A 383 19.02 -7.93 -7.00
CA ARG A 383 17.77 -7.71 -6.27
C ARG A 383 16.98 -6.53 -6.85
N LEU A 384 17.63 -5.41 -7.10
CA LEU A 384 16.97 -4.22 -7.66
C LEU A 384 16.54 -4.46 -9.11
N GLU A 385 17.37 -5.12 -9.93
CA GLU A 385 16.99 -5.50 -11.29
C GLU A 385 15.76 -6.43 -11.30
N PHE A 386 15.67 -7.37 -10.36
CA PHE A 386 14.50 -8.22 -10.19
C PHE A 386 13.25 -7.36 -9.88
N TRP A 387 13.33 -6.43 -8.94
CA TRP A 387 12.21 -5.54 -8.60
C TRP A 387 11.76 -4.67 -9.77
N MET A 388 12.71 -4.14 -10.56
CA MET A 388 12.38 -3.38 -11.76
C MET A 388 11.65 -4.22 -12.82
N ARG A 389 11.97 -5.51 -12.93
CA ARG A 389 11.28 -6.44 -13.83
C ARG A 389 9.91 -6.89 -13.31
N GLU A 390 9.79 -7.11 -12.00
CA GLU A 390 8.54 -7.59 -11.38
C GLU A 390 7.50 -6.46 -11.24
N LYS A 391 7.93 -5.19 -11.20
CA LYS A 391 7.05 -4.04 -10.93
C LYS A 391 6.16 -4.31 -9.71
N GLY A 392 6.77 -4.48 -8.55
CA GLY A 392 6.17 -5.04 -7.32
C GLY A 392 5.12 -4.19 -6.61
N GLY A 393 4.72 -3.02 -7.11
CA GLY A 393 3.86 -2.04 -6.45
C GLY A 393 2.38 -2.45 -6.22
N GLY A 394 1.96 -3.65 -6.67
CA GLY A 394 0.58 -4.14 -6.44
C GLY A 394 -0.49 -3.51 -7.34
N GLN A 395 -0.15 -2.50 -8.12
CA GLN A 395 -1.03 -1.81 -9.07
C GLN A 395 -0.91 -2.41 -10.49
N PRO A 396 -1.84 -2.15 -11.44
CA PRO A 396 -1.63 -2.50 -12.84
C PRO A 396 -0.29 -1.97 -13.34
N GLU A 397 0.44 -2.79 -14.13
CA GLU A 397 1.78 -2.44 -14.62
C GLU A 397 1.81 -1.11 -15.37
N GLY A 398 0.79 -0.85 -16.22
CA GLY A 398 0.66 0.41 -16.95
C GLY A 398 0.51 1.64 -16.04
N ILE A 399 -0.09 1.50 -14.85
CA ILE A 399 -0.19 2.60 -13.88
C ILE A 399 1.20 2.96 -13.34
N GLU A 400 2.05 1.98 -13.03
CA GLU A 400 3.40 2.26 -12.55
C GLU A 400 4.21 3.03 -13.62
N TYR A 401 4.13 2.61 -14.89
CA TYR A 401 4.82 3.30 -15.98
C TYR A 401 4.31 4.73 -16.21
N VAL A 402 2.99 4.96 -16.20
CA VAL A 402 2.48 6.33 -16.43
C VAL A 402 2.80 7.26 -15.26
N LEU A 403 2.88 6.75 -14.03
CA LEU A 403 3.31 7.51 -12.85
C LEU A 403 4.82 7.84 -12.91
N ASP A 404 5.67 6.87 -13.27
CA ASP A 404 7.12 7.08 -13.44
C ASP A 404 7.40 8.18 -14.49
N ILE A 405 6.72 8.11 -15.65
CA ILE A 405 6.88 9.10 -16.72
C ILE A 405 6.38 10.49 -16.28
N ALA A 406 5.22 10.57 -15.61
CA ALA A 406 4.68 11.85 -15.14
C ALA A 406 5.60 12.49 -14.08
N GLY A 407 6.14 11.72 -13.16
CA GLY A 407 7.14 12.16 -12.20
C GLY A 407 8.42 12.65 -12.88
N GLY A 408 8.95 11.90 -13.84
CA GLY A 408 10.10 12.33 -14.65
C GLY A 408 9.83 13.63 -15.41
N TRP A 409 8.68 13.71 -16.08
CA TRP A 409 8.26 14.93 -16.76
C TRP A 409 8.18 16.14 -15.83
N ALA A 410 7.66 15.98 -14.63
CA ALA A 410 7.58 17.05 -13.64
C ALA A 410 8.98 17.61 -13.31
N GLN A 411 9.99 16.75 -13.25
CA GLN A 411 11.39 17.10 -12.98
C GLN A 411 12.18 17.50 -14.24
N GLY A 412 11.62 17.30 -15.44
CA GLY A 412 12.26 17.59 -16.72
C GLY A 412 13.13 16.47 -17.29
N THR A 413 12.89 15.22 -16.86
CA THR A 413 13.50 13.97 -17.37
C THR A 413 12.69 13.44 -18.55
N GLY A 414 13.34 12.87 -19.55
CA GLY A 414 12.69 12.23 -20.69
C GLY A 414 12.03 10.88 -20.31
N PRO A 415 10.96 10.47 -21.02
CA PRO A 415 10.22 9.25 -20.66
C PRO A 415 11.06 7.98 -20.80
N CYS A 416 11.93 7.88 -21.78
CA CYS A 416 12.82 6.71 -21.96
C CYS A 416 13.81 6.57 -20.80
N GLU A 417 14.34 7.68 -20.30
CA GLU A 417 15.27 7.68 -19.16
C GLU A 417 14.64 7.20 -17.85
N MET A 418 13.31 7.29 -17.75
CA MET A 418 12.56 6.79 -16.60
C MET A 418 12.31 5.27 -16.67
N ILE A 419 12.29 4.70 -17.86
CA ILE A 419 11.87 3.32 -18.11
C ILE A 419 13.06 2.39 -18.35
N GLU A 420 14.08 2.84 -19.10
CA GLU A 420 15.23 2.01 -19.45
C GLU A 420 16.16 1.79 -18.26
N PHE A 421 16.37 0.54 -17.91
CA PHE A 421 17.27 0.17 -16.80
C PHE A 421 18.32 -0.91 -17.15
N GLU A 422 18.08 -1.78 -18.14
CA GLU A 422 18.97 -2.92 -18.42
C GLU A 422 20.40 -2.50 -18.69
N GLU A 423 20.61 -1.46 -19.52
CA GLU A 423 21.96 -0.94 -19.86
C GLU A 423 22.62 -0.34 -18.63
N THR A 424 21.86 0.43 -17.83
CA THR A 424 22.37 1.04 -16.59
C THR A 424 22.84 -0.03 -15.61
N TYR A 425 22.05 -1.07 -15.37
CA TYR A 425 22.44 -2.16 -14.46
C TYR A 425 23.64 -2.98 -14.99
N ARG A 426 23.76 -3.15 -16.31
CA ARG A 426 24.94 -3.77 -16.93
C ARG A 426 26.21 -2.95 -16.67
N LYS A 427 26.13 -1.63 -16.82
CA LYS A 427 27.21 -0.69 -16.51
C LYS A 427 27.58 -0.73 -15.03
N MET A 428 26.59 -0.74 -14.13
CA MET A 428 26.85 -0.82 -12.68
C MET A 428 27.67 -2.05 -12.30
N ARG A 429 27.42 -3.22 -12.93
CA ARG A 429 28.24 -4.43 -12.70
C ARG A 429 29.70 -4.25 -13.08
N THR A 430 30.01 -3.41 -14.06
CA THR A 430 31.41 -3.07 -14.40
C THR A 430 32.02 -2.14 -13.35
N LEU A 431 31.26 -1.12 -12.93
CA LEU A 431 31.70 -0.11 -11.97
C LEU A 431 31.96 -0.66 -10.56
N VAL A 432 31.39 -1.83 -10.21
CA VAL A 432 31.69 -2.53 -8.94
C VAL A 432 33.21 -2.74 -8.74
N LYS A 433 33.96 -3.08 -9.80
CA LYS A 433 35.38 -3.37 -9.74
C LYS A 433 36.28 -2.14 -9.82
N GLU A 434 35.73 -0.97 -10.05
CA GLU A 434 36.42 0.29 -10.26
C GLU A 434 36.47 1.19 -9.01
N GLY A 435 35.92 0.74 -7.86
CA GLY A 435 35.85 1.53 -6.64
C GLY A 435 34.86 2.71 -6.73
N TYR A 436 33.96 2.64 -7.69
CA TYR A 436 32.94 3.69 -7.92
C TYR A 436 31.98 3.88 -6.73
N PHE A 437 31.55 2.78 -6.13
CA PHE A 437 30.57 2.82 -5.03
C PHE A 437 31.18 3.37 -3.73
N GLU A 438 32.44 3.11 -3.46
CA GLU A 438 33.20 3.71 -2.35
C GLU A 438 33.36 5.22 -2.55
N SER A 439 33.63 5.63 -3.80
CA SER A 439 33.73 7.06 -4.15
C SER A 439 32.39 7.76 -4.00
N LEU A 440 31.28 7.11 -4.43
CA LEU A 440 29.93 7.60 -4.28
C LEU A 440 29.52 7.72 -2.80
N LEU A 441 29.86 6.71 -1.98
CA LEU A 441 29.63 6.73 -0.54
C LEU A 441 30.33 7.90 0.13
N ARG A 442 31.60 8.13 -0.23
CA ARG A 442 32.40 9.27 0.27
C ARG A 442 31.74 10.60 -0.07
N GLU A 443 31.37 10.77 -1.34
CA GLU A 443 30.70 11.99 -1.82
C GLU A 443 29.40 12.27 -1.08
N ILE A 444 28.56 11.25 -0.84
CA ILE A 444 27.23 11.42 -0.22
C ILE A 444 27.35 11.68 1.29
N LEU A 445 28.19 10.94 2.02
CA LEU A 445 28.16 10.95 3.48
C LEU A 445 29.33 11.67 4.16
N LEU A 446 30.47 11.85 3.45
CA LEU A 446 31.68 12.44 4.04
C LEU A 446 32.02 13.83 3.49
N GLU A 447 31.75 14.07 2.21
CA GLU A 447 32.13 15.29 1.50
C GLU A 447 30.92 16.14 1.07
N ASN A 448 29.69 15.76 1.50
CA ASN A 448 28.47 16.46 1.16
C ASN A 448 28.42 17.83 1.84
N ASP A 449 28.20 18.87 1.06
CA ASP A 449 28.03 20.23 1.55
C ASP A 449 26.54 20.65 1.70
N HIS A 450 25.61 19.75 1.31
CA HIS A 450 24.18 19.93 1.45
C HIS A 450 23.56 18.82 2.32
N GLU A 451 23.47 19.09 3.60
CA GLU A 451 23.03 18.13 4.63
C GLU A 451 22.18 18.80 5.71
N ALA A 452 21.39 18.04 6.46
CA ALA A 452 20.69 18.55 7.64
C ALA A 452 20.63 17.53 8.78
N GLU A 453 20.58 18.05 10.01
CA GLU A 453 20.35 17.31 11.23
C GLU A 453 19.06 17.80 11.87
N VAL A 454 18.13 16.89 12.16
CA VAL A 454 16.83 17.22 12.76
C VAL A 454 16.58 16.37 13.97
N SER A 455 16.06 16.96 15.06
CA SER A 455 15.57 16.21 16.22
C SER A 455 14.22 16.67 16.72
N LEU A 456 13.42 15.73 17.23
CA LEU A 456 12.20 15.99 17.98
C LEU A 456 12.38 15.54 19.43
N GLU A 457 12.09 16.44 20.38
CA GLU A 457 12.21 16.19 21.82
C GLU A 457 10.86 16.38 22.54
N PRO A 458 10.53 15.60 23.56
CA PRO A 458 9.22 15.63 24.24
C PRO A 458 9.00 16.87 25.17
N LEU A 459 7.77 17.46 25.16
CA LEU A 459 7.31 18.61 26.01
C LEU A 459 5.84 18.42 26.44
N GLU A 460 5.25 19.31 27.30
CA GLU A 460 3.86 19.22 27.80
C GLU A 460 2.93 20.37 27.33
N LYS A 461 1.90 20.04 26.53
CA LYS A 461 0.59 20.67 26.09
C LYS A 461 0.37 21.98 25.26
N ALA A 462 -0.69 21.98 24.33
CA ALA A 462 -1.36 23.10 23.62
C ALA A 462 -2.79 22.80 23.03
N GLU A 463 -3.59 23.74 22.40
CA GLU A 463 -5.05 23.68 22.07
C GLU A 463 -5.52 24.06 20.62
N GLU A 464 -6.87 23.86 20.21
CA GLU A 464 -7.50 23.79 18.85
C GLU A 464 -8.79 24.61 18.52
N LYS A 465 -9.33 24.59 17.19
CA LYS A 465 -10.72 24.47 16.57
C LYS A 465 -11.12 25.25 15.28
N MET A 466 -12.16 25.09 14.44
CA MET A 466 -13.36 24.43 13.86
C MET A 466 -14.24 25.13 12.75
N GLN A 467 -15.11 24.71 11.86
CA GLN A 467 -16.03 23.89 10.98
C GLN A 467 -17.12 24.60 10.05
N THR A 468 -17.88 24.10 8.97
CA THR A 468 -18.88 23.26 8.23
C THR A 468 -19.48 23.75 6.89
N GLU A 469 -20.13 23.05 5.97
CA GLU A 469 -20.94 22.11 5.14
C GLU A 469 -21.82 22.74 3.99
N GLU A 470 -22.40 22.18 2.89
CA GLU A 470 -22.94 21.02 2.13
C GLU A 470 -23.53 21.37 0.73
N GLU A 471 -23.92 20.60 -0.32
CA GLU A 471 -24.61 19.45 -0.92
C GLU A 471 -24.83 19.44 -2.49
N THR A 472 -25.43 18.48 -3.26
CA THR A 472 -25.16 17.49 -4.34
C THR A 472 -25.94 17.49 -5.67
N GLU A 473 -25.51 16.69 -6.80
CA GLU A 473 -26.29 16.01 -7.90
C GLU A 473 -25.52 15.18 -8.98
N ASP A 474 -26.18 14.39 -9.92
CA ASP A 474 -25.82 13.11 -10.59
C ASP A 474 -25.03 13.03 -11.95
N LEU A 475 -24.51 11.81 -12.31
CA LEU A 475 -23.57 11.44 -13.42
C LEU A 475 -24.03 10.36 -14.44
N PRO A 476 -23.34 10.16 -15.61
CA PRO A 476 -23.70 9.20 -16.67
C PRO A 476 -23.04 7.81 -16.55
N GLY A 477 -23.68 6.72 -16.99
CA GLY A 477 -23.34 5.32 -16.81
C GLY A 477 -23.12 4.46 -18.08
N LEU A 478 -22.63 3.21 -17.88
CA LEU A 478 -22.50 2.15 -18.87
C LEU A 478 -23.83 1.35 -19.03
N SER A 479 -23.92 0.50 -20.04
CA SER A 479 -25.05 -0.40 -20.30
C SER A 479 -24.68 -1.86 -20.06
N ALA A 480 -25.67 -2.76 -20.01
CA ALA A 480 -25.43 -4.21 -19.85
C ALA A 480 -24.58 -4.83 -20.98
N ASP A 481 -24.67 -4.27 -22.19
CA ASP A 481 -23.91 -4.75 -23.35
C ASP A 481 -22.41 -4.41 -23.29
N ASP A 482 -22.03 -3.47 -22.39
CA ASP A 482 -20.65 -3.05 -22.20
C ASP A 482 -19.88 -3.94 -21.20
N LEU A 483 -20.59 -4.87 -20.51
CA LEU A 483 -19.95 -5.86 -19.64
C LEU A 483 -19.06 -6.80 -20.46
N LEU A 484 -17.79 -6.91 -20.09
CA LEU A 484 -16.88 -7.88 -20.69
C LEU A 484 -17.41 -9.31 -20.46
N PRO A 485 -17.32 -10.21 -21.48
CA PRO A 485 -17.64 -11.60 -21.27
C PRO A 485 -16.77 -12.19 -20.16
N LYS A 486 -17.33 -13.15 -19.40
CA LYS A 486 -16.55 -13.85 -18.36
C LYS A 486 -15.28 -14.42 -18.99
N LYS A 487 -14.11 -14.02 -18.47
CA LYS A 487 -12.83 -14.66 -18.80
C LYS A 487 -12.85 -16.10 -18.31
N GLU A 488 -12.25 -17.01 -19.08
CA GLU A 488 -12.00 -18.36 -18.58
C GLU A 488 -11.08 -18.28 -17.35
N GLU A 489 -11.48 -18.94 -16.26
CA GLU A 489 -10.63 -19.01 -15.07
C GLU A 489 -9.38 -19.82 -15.39
N PRO A 490 -8.17 -19.34 -15.04
CA PRO A 490 -6.97 -20.13 -15.22
C PRO A 490 -7.07 -21.46 -14.45
N LEU A 491 -6.50 -22.52 -15.00
CA LEU A 491 -6.59 -23.85 -14.42
C LEU A 491 -5.51 -24.07 -13.36
N THR A 492 -5.92 -24.67 -12.25
CA THR A 492 -5.01 -25.30 -11.29
C THR A 492 -4.94 -26.78 -11.58
N ARG A 493 -3.76 -27.26 -11.96
CA ARG A 493 -3.50 -28.70 -12.12
C ARG A 493 -2.97 -29.23 -10.80
N ALA A 494 -3.75 -30.09 -10.13
CA ALA A 494 -3.39 -30.72 -8.87
C ALA A 494 -2.94 -32.18 -9.09
N GLU A 495 -1.77 -32.54 -8.56
CA GLU A 495 -1.19 -33.87 -8.67
C GLU A 495 -0.66 -34.32 -7.29
N GLU A 496 -0.80 -35.58 -6.94
CA GLU A 496 -0.25 -36.12 -5.71
C GLU A 496 0.91 -37.06 -5.99
N GLU A 497 2.05 -36.82 -5.38
CA GLU A 497 3.24 -37.67 -5.49
C GLU A 497 4.04 -37.68 -4.19
N SER A 498 4.39 -38.87 -3.73
CA SER A 498 5.23 -39.07 -2.52
C SER A 498 4.74 -38.35 -1.27
N GLY A 499 3.41 -38.22 -1.11
CA GLY A 499 2.77 -37.56 0.03
C GLY A 499 2.75 -36.00 -0.05
N ILE A 500 3.13 -35.45 -1.18
CA ILE A 500 3.05 -33.99 -1.49
C ILE A 500 1.93 -33.79 -2.51
N THR A 501 1.08 -32.81 -2.28
CA THR A 501 0.17 -32.29 -3.31
C THR A 501 0.84 -31.14 -4.06
N TYR A 502 1.02 -31.30 -5.37
CA TYR A 502 1.56 -30.27 -6.24
C TYR A 502 0.43 -29.54 -6.95
N LEU A 503 0.42 -28.20 -6.84
CA LEU A 503 -0.48 -27.32 -7.57
C LEU A 503 0.32 -26.60 -8.65
N LYS A 504 0.02 -26.84 -9.93
CA LYS A 504 0.56 -26.05 -11.04
C LYS A 504 -0.46 -25.02 -11.47
N GLN A 505 -0.14 -23.74 -11.31
CA GLN A 505 -1.00 -22.65 -11.76
C GLN A 505 -0.70 -22.32 -13.23
N GLU A 506 -1.72 -22.45 -14.09
CA GLU A 506 -1.60 -22.24 -15.54
C GLU A 506 -1.80 -20.75 -15.88
N ILE A 507 -0.87 -19.90 -15.44
CA ILE A 507 -0.86 -18.45 -15.69
C ILE A 507 0.51 -18.00 -16.18
N PRO A 508 0.60 -16.96 -17.04
CA PRO A 508 1.88 -16.44 -17.53
C PRO A 508 2.78 -15.91 -16.40
N SER A 509 4.08 -16.21 -16.47
CA SER A 509 5.05 -15.88 -15.41
C SER A 509 6.21 -14.98 -15.86
N LYS A 510 6.30 -14.64 -17.15
CA LYS A 510 7.41 -13.81 -17.73
C LYS A 510 8.82 -14.29 -17.32
N GLY A 511 9.03 -15.61 -17.16
CA GLY A 511 10.32 -16.22 -16.78
C GLY A 511 10.67 -16.15 -15.28
N VAL A 512 9.72 -15.72 -14.45
CA VAL A 512 9.81 -15.79 -12.99
C VAL A 512 9.13 -17.08 -12.50
N ALA A 513 9.79 -17.82 -11.62
CA ALA A 513 9.19 -18.93 -10.90
C ALA A 513 8.67 -18.44 -9.54
N TYR A 514 7.37 -18.66 -9.28
CA TYR A 514 6.77 -18.46 -7.96
C TYR A 514 6.44 -19.82 -7.37
N GLN A 515 6.87 -20.04 -6.15
CA GLN A 515 6.64 -21.29 -5.41
C GLN A 515 6.15 -20.99 -4.00
N SER A 516 5.17 -21.76 -3.54
CA SER A 516 4.61 -21.64 -2.20
C SER A 516 4.51 -23.01 -1.54
N CYS A 517 5.09 -23.13 -0.35
CA CYS A 517 5.02 -24.34 0.47
C CYS A 517 4.02 -24.13 1.61
N TYR A 518 2.97 -24.93 1.67
CA TYR A 518 1.90 -24.87 2.68
C TYR A 518 2.01 -26.06 3.63
N PHE A 519 2.60 -25.86 4.80
CA PHE A 519 2.69 -26.87 5.85
C PHE A 519 1.45 -26.80 6.72
N ASP A 520 0.76 -27.93 6.92
CA ASP A 520 -0.41 -27.96 7.79
C ASP A 520 0.01 -27.99 9.27
N ILE A 521 -0.43 -27.00 10.02
CA ILE A 521 -0.22 -26.88 11.47
C ILE A 521 -1.54 -26.75 12.23
N SER A 522 -2.66 -27.22 11.62
CA SER A 522 -4.00 -27.12 12.22
C SER A 522 -4.16 -27.88 13.54
N ASP A 523 -3.29 -28.85 13.80
CA ASP A 523 -3.23 -29.61 15.04
C ASP A 523 -2.35 -28.95 16.13
N LEU A 524 -1.84 -27.75 15.87
CA LEU A 524 -1.06 -27.00 16.84
C LEU A 524 -1.97 -26.44 17.94
N GLU A 525 -1.55 -26.57 19.18
CA GLU A 525 -2.25 -25.96 20.30
C GLU A 525 -2.32 -24.43 20.14
N PRO A 526 -3.47 -23.77 20.39
CA PRO A 526 -3.63 -22.33 20.18
C PRO A 526 -2.56 -21.47 20.87
N GLU A 527 -2.07 -21.90 22.04
CA GLU A 527 -1.02 -21.22 22.80
C GLU A 527 0.35 -21.27 22.13
N LYS A 528 0.57 -22.21 21.20
CA LYS A 528 1.80 -22.35 20.42
C LYS A 528 1.79 -21.58 19.09
N VAL A 529 0.62 -21.17 18.61
CA VAL A 529 0.49 -20.41 17.37
C VAL A 529 1.34 -19.12 17.36
N PRO A 530 1.41 -18.32 18.45
CA PRO A 530 2.31 -17.17 18.52
C PRO A 530 3.79 -17.53 18.36
N TYR A 531 4.22 -18.71 18.85
CA TYR A 531 5.61 -19.18 18.64
C TYR A 531 5.85 -19.59 17.19
N ALA A 532 4.86 -20.21 16.51
CA ALA A 532 4.97 -20.50 15.08
C ALA A 532 5.06 -19.21 14.25
N LYS A 533 4.34 -18.16 14.63
CA LYS A 533 4.47 -16.83 14.04
C LYS A 533 5.86 -16.26 14.29
N LEU A 534 6.36 -16.28 15.51
CA LEU A 534 7.72 -15.82 15.83
C LEU A 534 8.77 -16.60 15.03
N PHE A 535 8.63 -17.94 14.91
CA PHE A 535 9.51 -18.76 14.09
C PHE A 535 9.51 -18.29 12.63
N SER A 536 8.35 -17.99 12.05
CA SER A 536 8.26 -17.48 10.67
C SER A 536 9.01 -16.15 10.48
N GLU A 537 9.04 -15.30 11.49
CA GLU A 537 9.75 -14.00 11.47
C GLU A 537 11.26 -14.13 11.67
N LEU A 538 11.70 -15.25 12.26
CA LEU A 538 13.13 -15.53 12.49
C LEU A 538 13.83 -16.15 11.28
N LEU A 539 13.10 -16.75 10.34
CA LEU A 539 13.68 -17.34 9.14
C LEU A 539 14.38 -16.29 8.30
N GLY A 540 15.66 -16.53 8.05
CA GLY A 540 16.53 -15.58 7.33
C GLY A 540 17.03 -14.39 8.16
N SER A 541 16.68 -14.35 9.47
CA SER A 541 17.21 -13.40 10.45
C SER A 541 18.14 -14.06 11.48
N LEU A 542 18.34 -15.36 11.39
CA LEU A 542 19.27 -16.17 12.18
C LEU A 542 20.25 -16.88 11.26
N PRO A 543 21.49 -17.17 11.72
CA PRO A 543 22.42 -17.99 10.96
C PRO A 543 21.88 -19.40 10.77
N THR A 544 22.35 -20.07 9.72
CA THR A 544 22.10 -21.50 9.49
C THR A 544 23.34 -22.31 9.80
N ARG A 545 23.23 -23.63 9.65
CA ARG A 545 24.42 -24.50 9.76
C ARG A 545 25.42 -24.32 8.64
N THR A 546 25.01 -23.74 7.52
CA THR A 546 25.81 -23.58 6.30
C THR A 546 26.32 -22.15 6.13
N HIS A 547 25.50 -21.15 6.46
CA HIS A 547 25.79 -19.74 6.21
C HIS A 547 25.68 -18.88 7.47
N SER A 548 26.58 -17.93 7.62
CA SER A 548 26.41 -16.78 8.53
C SER A 548 25.28 -15.86 8.06
N LEU A 549 24.87 -14.89 8.89
CA LEU A 549 23.84 -13.93 8.49
C LEU A 549 24.26 -13.06 7.30
N GLU A 550 25.53 -12.63 7.26
CA GLU A 550 26.07 -11.87 6.14
C GLU A 550 26.03 -12.66 4.84
N GLU A 551 26.44 -13.93 4.87
CA GLU A 551 26.40 -14.82 3.70
C GLU A 551 24.96 -15.07 3.26
N LEU A 552 24.00 -15.24 4.18
CA LEU A 552 22.57 -15.40 3.85
C LEU A 552 21.99 -14.18 3.13
N VAL A 553 22.39 -12.97 3.50
CA VAL A 553 21.94 -11.75 2.80
C VAL A 553 22.43 -11.77 1.35
N ILE A 554 23.70 -12.13 1.13
CA ILE A 554 24.28 -12.23 -0.21
C ILE A 554 23.57 -13.33 -1.02
N GLU A 555 23.42 -14.54 -0.47
CA GLU A 555 22.77 -15.67 -1.15
C GLU A 555 21.31 -15.36 -1.50
N LYS A 556 20.52 -14.80 -0.58
CA LYS A 556 19.14 -14.38 -0.85
C LYS A 556 19.08 -13.37 -2.01
N ASN A 557 19.85 -12.29 -1.93
CA ASN A 557 19.82 -11.22 -2.92
C ASN A 557 20.41 -11.65 -4.28
N MET A 558 21.37 -12.58 -4.29
CA MET A 558 22.00 -13.09 -5.50
C MET A 558 21.04 -13.98 -6.32
N TRP A 559 20.22 -14.80 -5.67
CA TRP A 559 19.49 -15.88 -6.34
C TRP A 559 17.98 -15.76 -6.27
N LEU A 560 17.44 -14.97 -5.31
CA LEU A 560 16.01 -14.84 -5.08
C LEU A 560 15.50 -13.44 -5.43
N GLY A 561 14.25 -13.37 -5.90
CA GLY A 561 13.50 -12.12 -5.94
C GLY A 561 12.91 -11.81 -4.57
N ASN A 562 12.28 -12.82 -3.97
CA ASN A 562 11.70 -12.73 -2.63
C ASN A 562 11.73 -14.09 -1.93
N ILE A 563 11.85 -14.07 -0.60
CA ILE A 563 11.57 -15.20 0.27
C ILE A 563 10.94 -14.67 1.55
N ARG A 564 9.81 -15.27 1.94
CA ARG A 564 9.12 -14.92 3.17
C ARG A 564 8.38 -16.11 3.76
N ALA A 565 8.27 -16.14 5.09
CA ALA A 565 7.46 -17.09 5.80
C ALA A 565 6.40 -16.37 6.64
N TYR A 566 5.22 -16.95 6.74
CA TYR A 566 4.09 -16.39 7.50
C TYR A 566 3.06 -17.47 7.85
N LEU A 567 2.09 -17.11 8.66
CA LEU A 567 0.94 -17.97 8.96
C LEU A 567 -0.29 -17.44 8.22
N GLU A 568 -1.14 -18.35 7.74
CA GLU A 568 -2.43 -18.01 7.14
C GLU A 568 -3.47 -19.07 7.47
N ALA A 569 -4.70 -18.63 7.75
CA ALA A 569 -5.83 -19.48 8.06
C ALA A 569 -6.79 -19.51 6.85
N TYR A 570 -7.24 -20.69 6.48
CA TYR A 570 -8.13 -20.93 5.34
C TYR A 570 -9.42 -21.58 5.83
N THR A 571 -10.50 -20.82 5.80
CA THR A 571 -11.85 -21.30 6.16
C THR A 571 -12.43 -22.12 5.02
N ASN A 572 -12.96 -23.29 5.31
CA ASN A 572 -13.66 -24.13 4.33
C ASN A 572 -14.94 -23.43 3.84
N THR A 573 -15.21 -23.50 2.56
CA THR A 573 -16.36 -22.80 1.94
C THR A 573 -17.71 -23.35 2.39
N ASP A 574 -17.79 -24.67 2.66
CA ASP A 574 -19.04 -25.33 3.06
C ASP A 574 -19.33 -25.25 4.56
N ASP A 575 -18.29 -25.13 5.40
CA ASP A 575 -18.45 -25.02 6.85
C ASP A 575 -17.39 -24.07 7.45
N ILE A 576 -17.82 -22.89 7.85
CA ILE A 576 -16.96 -21.86 8.44
C ILE A 576 -16.28 -22.22 9.76
N ARG A 577 -16.71 -23.32 10.40
CA ARG A 577 -16.07 -23.87 11.60
C ARG A 577 -14.83 -24.71 11.25
N HIS A 578 -14.71 -25.10 10.01
CA HIS A 578 -13.59 -25.88 9.49
C HIS A 578 -12.50 -24.96 8.96
N VAL A 579 -11.48 -24.73 9.75
CA VAL A 579 -10.34 -23.88 9.43
C VAL A 579 -9.06 -24.69 9.34
N ARG A 580 -8.29 -24.51 8.25
CA ARG A 580 -6.93 -25.02 8.11
C ARG A 580 -5.94 -23.91 8.45
N LEU A 581 -5.09 -24.12 9.42
CA LEU A 581 -3.99 -23.21 9.74
C LEU A 581 -2.72 -23.71 9.04
N LYS A 582 -2.13 -22.86 8.23
CA LYS A 582 -0.92 -23.16 7.44
C LYS A 582 0.25 -22.30 7.89
N PHE A 583 1.42 -22.92 8.00
CA PHE A 583 2.68 -22.22 7.91
C PHE A 583 3.05 -22.17 6.44
N VAL A 584 3.26 -20.96 5.90
CA VAL A 584 3.49 -20.72 4.48
C VAL A 584 4.90 -20.21 4.28
N MET A 585 5.62 -20.77 3.30
CA MET A 585 6.86 -20.21 2.79
C MET A 585 6.71 -19.93 1.31
N ASP A 586 6.81 -18.65 0.94
CA ASP A 586 6.81 -18.19 -0.45
C ASP A 586 8.22 -17.87 -0.91
N ILE A 587 8.57 -18.32 -2.10
CA ILE A 587 9.86 -18.04 -2.74
C ILE A 587 9.58 -17.62 -4.19
N SER A 588 10.20 -16.52 -4.65
CA SER A 588 10.23 -16.18 -6.07
C SER A 588 11.67 -16.03 -6.57
N CYS A 589 11.92 -16.46 -7.79
CA CYS A 589 13.23 -16.37 -8.42
C CYS A 589 13.11 -16.39 -9.95
N LEU A 590 14.16 -16.02 -10.67
CA LEU A 590 14.24 -16.36 -12.10
C LEU A 590 14.30 -17.88 -12.26
N GLU A 591 13.62 -18.44 -13.28
CA GLU A 591 13.52 -19.90 -13.46
C GLU A 591 14.89 -20.61 -13.51
N GLN A 592 15.92 -19.96 -14.06
CA GLN A 592 17.30 -20.47 -14.07
C GLN A 592 17.94 -20.64 -12.69
N ASN A 593 17.41 -19.95 -11.67
CA ASN A 593 17.92 -19.97 -10.30
C ASN A 593 17.17 -20.96 -9.39
N LEU A 594 16.19 -21.70 -9.94
CA LEU A 594 15.26 -22.55 -9.19
C LEU A 594 15.94 -23.54 -8.23
N MET A 595 17.07 -24.17 -8.65
CA MET A 595 17.83 -25.09 -7.81
C MET A 595 18.41 -24.38 -6.56
N ARG A 596 18.92 -23.16 -6.74
CA ARG A 596 19.44 -22.37 -5.60
C ARG A 596 18.32 -21.94 -4.66
N ALA A 597 17.20 -21.53 -5.23
CA ALA A 597 16.01 -21.11 -4.48
C ALA A 597 15.46 -22.23 -3.57
N ILE A 598 15.35 -23.44 -4.10
CA ILE A 598 14.86 -24.61 -3.33
C ILE A 598 15.85 -24.96 -2.21
N LYS A 599 17.15 -25.02 -2.49
CA LYS A 599 18.17 -25.34 -1.48
C LYS A 599 18.22 -24.30 -0.36
N LEU A 600 18.12 -23.02 -0.69
CA LEU A 600 18.13 -21.97 0.31
C LEU A 600 16.84 -21.98 1.15
N GLY A 601 15.68 -22.24 0.53
CA GLY A 601 14.41 -22.43 1.26
C GLY A 601 14.47 -23.62 2.24
N GLU A 602 15.05 -24.73 1.82
CA GLU A 602 15.27 -25.91 2.65
C GLU A 602 16.21 -25.60 3.85
N GLU A 603 17.32 -24.94 3.57
CA GLU A 603 18.31 -24.53 4.57
C GLU A 603 17.70 -23.60 5.63
N LEU A 604 16.99 -22.56 5.18
CA LEU A 604 16.32 -21.61 6.09
C LEU A 604 15.30 -22.31 6.99
N LEU A 605 14.54 -23.26 6.46
CA LEU A 605 13.49 -23.93 7.22
C LEU A 605 14.07 -24.93 8.23
N TYR A 606 15.08 -25.73 7.84
CA TYR A 606 15.52 -26.89 8.61
C TYR A 606 16.87 -26.70 9.31
N ASP A 607 17.71 -25.82 8.81
CA ASP A 607 19.06 -25.61 9.32
C ASP A 607 19.27 -24.29 10.08
N THR A 608 18.22 -23.47 10.24
CA THR A 608 18.28 -22.26 11.08
C THR A 608 18.63 -22.62 12.52
N ILE A 609 19.64 -21.94 13.08
CA ILE A 609 20.16 -22.13 14.43
C ILE A 609 19.39 -21.22 15.39
N LEU A 610 18.62 -21.83 16.32
CA LEU A 610 17.73 -21.08 17.22
C LEU A 610 18.39 -20.68 18.55
N GLU A 611 19.65 -21.06 18.78
CA GLU A 611 20.41 -20.79 20.00
C GLU A 611 21.08 -19.41 20.01
N HIS A 612 20.36 -18.39 19.50
CA HIS A 612 20.78 -16.98 19.47
C HIS A 612 19.75 -16.09 20.17
N PRO A 613 19.59 -16.18 21.50
CA PRO A 613 18.54 -15.44 22.21
C PRO A 613 18.63 -13.92 22.06
N GLU A 614 19.83 -13.37 21.88
CA GLU A 614 20.07 -11.94 21.63
C GLU A 614 19.47 -11.46 20.30
N ILE A 615 19.56 -12.26 19.24
CA ILE A 615 18.95 -11.95 17.93
C ILE A 615 17.42 -12.11 18.01
N ILE A 616 16.96 -13.16 18.70
CA ILE A 616 15.53 -13.38 18.89
C ILE A 616 14.92 -12.22 19.68
N LEU A 617 15.59 -11.74 20.75
CA LEU A 617 15.14 -10.59 21.52
C LEU A 617 15.02 -9.33 20.66
N LYS A 618 16.01 -9.09 19.79
CA LYS A 618 15.97 -7.99 18.83
C LYS A 618 14.75 -8.11 17.92
N ARG A 619 14.48 -9.28 17.34
CA ARG A 619 13.32 -9.49 16.46
C ARG A 619 12.00 -9.31 17.18
N ILE A 620 11.86 -9.80 18.42
CA ILE A 620 10.66 -9.59 19.24
C ILE A 620 10.37 -8.09 19.43
N ARG A 621 11.40 -7.28 19.71
CA ARG A 621 11.26 -5.82 19.83
C ARG A 621 10.81 -5.18 18.52
N GLN A 622 11.42 -5.57 17.41
CA GLN A 622 11.06 -5.07 16.08
C GLN A 622 9.61 -5.42 15.71
N SER A 623 9.21 -6.69 15.89
CA SER A 623 7.84 -7.13 15.59
C SER A 623 6.79 -6.40 16.44
N ARG A 624 7.11 -6.12 17.70
CA ARG A 624 6.23 -5.32 18.56
C ARG A 624 6.09 -3.88 18.06
N MET A 625 7.19 -3.23 17.68
CA MET A 625 7.16 -1.87 17.10
C MET A 625 6.42 -1.82 15.76
N GLU A 626 6.54 -2.86 14.93
CA GLU A 626 5.79 -2.99 13.67
C GLU A 626 4.26 -3.03 13.93
N LEU A 627 3.83 -3.79 14.95
CA LEU A 627 2.41 -3.85 15.34
C LEU A 627 1.92 -2.52 15.93
N GLU A 628 2.70 -1.86 16.78
CA GLU A 628 2.36 -0.54 17.32
C GLU A 628 2.14 0.49 16.22
N ARG A 629 3.03 0.51 15.21
CA ARG A 629 2.85 1.33 14.00
C ARG A 629 1.58 0.93 13.24
N GLY A 630 1.34 -0.37 13.06
CA GLY A 630 0.17 -0.91 12.38
C GLY A 630 -1.15 -0.51 13.05
N PHE A 631 -1.22 -0.47 14.37
CA PHE A 631 -2.42 -0.02 15.10
C PHE A 631 -2.76 1.44 14.83
N VAL A 632 -1.75 2.30 14.64
CA VAL A 632 -1.94 3.73 14.35
C VAL A 632 -2.20 3.99 12.86
N THR A 633 -1.62 3.20 11.93
CA THR A 633 -1.75 3.46 10.50
C THR A 633 -2.85 2.67 9.79
N SER A 634 -3.22 1.51 10.33
CA SER A 634 -4.15 0.54 9.71
C SER A 634 -5.10 -0.06 10.75
N GLY A 635 -5.47 0.69 11.77
CA GLY A 635 -6.25 0.25 12.93
C GLY A 635 -7.60 -0.37 12.57
N ASN A 636 -8.22 0.02 11.44
CA ASN A 636 -9.45 -0.59 10.93
C ASN A 636 -9.30 -2.09 10.61
N SER A 637 -8.14 -2.50 10.07
CA SER A 637 -7.86 -3.92 9.79
C SER A 637 -7.72 -4.73 11.09
N TYR A 638 -7.06 -4.16 12.10
CA TYR A 638 -6.93 -4.80 13.42
C TYR A 638 -8.26 -4.83 14.17
N ALA A 639 -9.05 -3.76 14.10
CA ALA A 639 -10.40 -3.72 14.69
C ALA A 639 -11.32 -4.78 14.06
N SER A 640 -11.32 -4.90 12.72
CA SER A 640 -12.11 -5.92 12.01
C SER A 640 -11.64 -7.34 12.31
N GLY A 641 -10.31 -7.57 12.33
CA GLY A 641 -9.73 -8.88 12.70
C GLY A 641 -10.07 -9.28 14.14
N ARG A 642 -10.00 -8.32 15.08
CA ARG A 642 -10.37 -8.54 16.47
C ARG A 642 -11.85 -8.85 16.62
N ALA A 643 -12.73 -8.11 15.93
CA ALA A 643 -14.16 -8.40 15.91
C ALA A 643 -14.44 -9.82 15.40
N ALA A 644 -13.74 -10.28 14.35
CA ALA A 644 -13.89 -11.61 13.79
C ALA A 644 -13.57 -12.74 14.80
N ALA A 645 -12.65 -12.52 15.72
CA ALA A 645 -12.29 -13.51 16.75
C ALA A 645 -13.42 -13.82 17.75
N HIS A 646 -14.46 -13.00 17.79
CA HIS A 646 -15.64 -13.25 18.64
C HIS A 646 -16.70 -14.17 18.00
N TYR A 647 -16.66 -14.36 16.68
CA TYR A 647 -17.71 -15.12 16.00
C TYR A 647 -17.20 -16.20 15.03
N MET A 648 -15.90 -16.27 14.73
CA MET A 648 -15.37 -17.31 13.83
C MET A 648 -13.97 -17.80 14.22
N PRO A 649 -13.66 -19.10 14.02
CA PRO A 649 -12.35 -19.67 14.35
C PRO A 649 -11.17 -19.11 13.54
N GLU A 650 -11.40 -18.67 12.30
CA GLU A 650 -10.36 -17.99 11.50
C GLU A 650 -9.92 -16.70 12.19
N GLY A 651 -10.87 -15.95 12.76
CA GLY A 651 -10.58 -14.73 13.51
C GLY A 651 -9.73 -15.01 14.74
N THR A 652 -10.03 -16.09 15.51
CA THR A 652 -9.19 -16.46 16.66
C THR A 652 -7.78 -16.86 16.25
N ALA A 653 -7.62 -17.63 15.16
CA ALA A 653 -6.32 -17.97 14.63
C ALA A 653 -5.53 -16.69 14.24
N ARG A 654 -6.17 -15.78 13.54
CA ARG A 654 -5.56 -14.50 13.09
C ARG A 654 -5.11 -13.65 14.28
N GLU A 655 -5.91 -13.55 15.34
CA GLU A 655 -5.54 -12.87 16.60
C GLU A 655 -4.27 -13.46 17.23
N ARG A 656 -4.09 -14.79 17.14
CA ARG A 656 -2.91 -15.48 17.67
C ARG A 656 -1.62 -15.15 16.93
N TYR A 657 -1.67 -14.85 15.63
CA TYR A 657 -0.46 -14.61 14.83
C TYR A 657 -0.31 -13.20 14.23
N ASN A 658 -1.35 -12.36 14.23
CA ASN A 658 -1.30 -11.00 13.65
C ASN A 658 -2.29 -10.02 14.29
N GLY A 659 -2.64 -10.16 15.56
CA GLY A 659 -3.60 -9.31 16.24
C GLY A 659 -3.09 -8.75 17.57
N ILE A 660 -4.02 -8.19 18.32
CA ILE A 660 -3.78 -7.66 19.67
C ILE A 660 -3.24 -8.76 20.60
N HIS A 661 -3.71 -10.00 20.42
CA HIS A 661 -3.21 -11.14 21.20
C HIS A 661 -1.71 -11.38 20.94
N TYR A 662 -1.27 -11.34 19.68
CA TYR A 662 0.16 -11.50 19.35
C TYR A 662 1.00 -10.38 19.94
N TYR A 663 0.54 -9.13 19.86
CA TYR A 663 1.19 -7.98 20.50
C TYR A 663 1.36 -8.18 22.01
N GLN A 664 0.31 -8.63 22.69
CA GLN A 664 0.35 -8.92 24.12
C GLN A 664 1.28 -10.10 24.46
N PHE A 665 1.33 -11.12 23.62
CA PHE A 665 2.27 -12.23 23.75
C PHE A 665 3.73 -11.74 23.66
N LEU A 666 4.08 -10.92 22.66
CA LEU A 666 5.41 -10.34 22.54
C LEU A 666 5.76 -9.49 23.77
N GLY A 667 4.80 -8.71 24.29
CA GLY A 667 4.99 -7.91 25.51
C GLY A 667 5.29 -8.76 26.74
N LYS A 668 4.64 -9.93 26.88
CA LYS A 668 4.92 -10.89 27.97
C LYS A 668 6.32 -11.50 27.84
N LEU A 669 6.73 -11.90 26.64
CA LEU A 669 8.08 -12.42 26.37
C LEU A 669 9.15 -11.38 26.69
N LEU A 670 8.95 -10.11 26.29
CA LEU A 670 9.91 -9.04 26.58
C LEU A 670 10.07 -8.80 28.09
N LYS A 671 8.97 -8.82 28.84
CA LYS A 671 8.97 -8.58 30.29
C LYS A 671 9.74 -9.65 31.07
N ASN A 672 9.70 -10.90 30.61
CA ASN A 672 10.25 -12.05 31.31
C ASN A 672 11.36 -12.76 30.55
N PHE A 673 11.99 -12.09 29.57
CA PHE A 673 12.85 -12.73 28.56
C PHE A 673 13.94 -13.60 29.16
N ASP A 674 14.69 -13.12 30.14
CA ASP A 674 15.81 -13.86 30.77
C ASP A 674 15.36 -15.15 31.47
N ALA A 675 14.13 -15.16 32.00
CA ALA A 675 13.55 -16.35 32.64
C ALA A 675 12.95 -17.32 31.61
N ASP A 676 12.33 -16.82 30.56
CA ASP A 676 11.52 -17.60 29.61
C ASP A 676 12.29 -18.02 28.34
N GLN A 677 13.49 -17.45 28.06
CA GLN A 677 14.24 -17.71 26.84
C GLN A 677 14.49 -19.21 26.57
N GLY A 678 14.80 -19.99 27.60
CA GLY A 678 15.03 -21.42 27.46
C GLY A 678 13.77 -22.21 27.09
N GLN A 679 12.59 -21.77 27.53
CA GLN A 679 11.31 -22.37 27.14
C GLN A 679 10.98 -21.91 25.71
N MET A 680 11.12 -20.64 25.40
CA MET A 680 10.89 -20.09 24.06
C MET A 680 11.70 -20.85 22.99
N ILE A 681 13.00 -21.06 23.21
CA ILE A 681 13.84 -21.82 22.27
C ILE A 681 13.33 -23.25 22.10
N ARG A 682 12.87 -23.92 23.17
CA ARG A 682 12.26 -25.27 23.08
C ARG A 682 10.99 -25.26 22.21
N GLU A 683 10.11 -24.29 22.42
CA GLU A 683 8.87 -24.17 21.62
C GLU A 683 9.19 -23.90 20.13
N LEU A 684 10.16 -23.03 19.83
CA LEU A 684 10.60 -22.76 18.47
C LEU A 684 11.18 -24.02 17.80
N LYS A 685 11.99 -24.81 18.52
CA LYS A 685 12.53 -26.10 18.02
C LYS A 685 11.41 -27.12 17.75
N GLU A 686 10.42 -27.19 18.62
CA GLU A 686 9.26 -28.08 18.42
C GLU A 686 8.50 -27.69 17.14
N ILE A 687 8.33 -26.37 16.87
CA ILE A 687 7.74 -25.90 15.61
C ILE A 687 8.61 -26.32 14.42
N GLN A 688 9.92 -26.08 14.46
CA GLN A 688 10.84 -26.48 13.40
C GLN A 688 10.77 -27.99 13.12
N GLU A 689 10.80 -28.82 14.16
CA GLU A 689 10.67 -30.28 14.04
C GLU A 689 9.32 -30.71 13.47
N LYS A 690 8.22 -30.01 13.84
CA LYS A 690 6.89 -30.28 13.31
C LYS A 690 6.85 -30.03 11.80
N LEU A 691 7.44 -28.95 11.31
CA LEU A 691 7.53 -28.65 9.88
C LEU A 691 8.36 -29.69 9.11
N CYS A 692 9.35 -30.32 9.76
CA CYS A 692 10.12 -31.41 9.17
C CYS A 692 9.32 -32.71 8.95
N ARG A 693 8.15 -32.91 9.62
CA ARG A 693 7.37 -34.15 9.50
C ARG A 693 6.66 -34.33 8.16
N LYS A 694 6.45 -33.24 7.41
CA LYS A 694 6.09 -33.20 5.96
C LYS A 694 4.78 -33.93 5.57
N SER A 695 3.93 -34.29 6.52
CA SER A 695 2.60 -34.83 6.23
C SER A 695 1.68 -33.70 5.73
N ASN A 696 0.91 -34.01 4.66
CA ASN A 696 -0.06 -33.06 4.08
C ASN A 696 0.55 -31.73 3.58
N LEU A 697 1.77 -31.79 3.03
CA LEU A 697 2.42 -30.66 2.38
C LEU A 697 1.76 -30.38 1.04
N VAL A 698 1.37 -29.13 0.81
CA VAL A 698 0.92 -28.64 -0.50
C VAL A 698 1.99 -27.71 -1.03
N MET A 699 2.43 -27.95 -2.26
CA MET A 699 3.40 -27.11 -2.96
C MET A 699 2.78 -26.51 -4.22
N SER A 700 2.61 -25.20 -4.25
CA SER A 700 2.15 -24.48 -5.44
C SER A 700 3.34 -23.99 -6.26
N PHE A 701 3.20 -24.04 -7.58
CA PHE A 701 4.19 -23.56 -8.53
C PHE A 701 3.53 -22.80 -9.70
N THR A 702 4.11 -21.65 -10.02
CA THR A 702 3.79 -20.87 -11.23
C THR A 702 5.07 -20.62 -11.99
N GLY A 703 5.11 -20.96 -13.27
CA GLY A 703 6.28 -20.87 -14.13
C GLY A 703 6.04 -21.67 -15.42
N THR A 704 7.05 -21.76 -16.30
CA THR A 704 6.97 -22.57 -17.52
C THR A 704 6.83 -24.05 -17.22
N GLU A 705 6.32 -24.84 -18.15
CA GLU A 705 6.18 -26.29 -18.00
C GLU A 705 7.53 -26.99 -17.78
N LYS A 706 8.57 -26.49 -18.44
CA LYS A 706 9.93 -26.97 -18.21
C LYS A 706 10.38 -26.72 -16.76
N ALA A 707 10.20 -25.49 -16.26
CA ALA A 707 10.57 -25.12 -14.90
C ALA A 707 9.75 -25.92 -13.87
N TYR A 708 8.49 -26.25 -14.15
CA TYR A 708 7.67 -27.12 -13.31
C TYR A 708 8.23 -28.56 -13.24
N GLY A 709 8.65 -29.12 -14.36
CA GLY A 709 9.32 -30.41 -14.39
C GLY A 709 10.62 -30.43 -13.60
N ASP A 710 11.46 -29.39 -13.76
CA ASP A 710 12.69 -29.21 -12.99
C ASP A 710 12.39 -29.04 -11.48
N PHE A 711 11.36 -28.25 -11.14
CA PHE A 711 10.90 -28.07 -9.75
C PHE A 711 10.56 -29.40 -9.08
N ARG A 712 9.74 -30.24 -9.71
CA ARG A 712 9.34 -31.54 -9.15
C ARG A 712 10.54 -32.46 -8.90
N GLN A 713 11.49 -32.51 -9.86
CA GLN A 713 12.72 -33.30 -9.70
C GLN A 713 13.58 -32.80 -8.54
N LEU A 714 13.73 -31.47 -8.41
CA LEU A 714 14.49 -30.86 -7.34
C LEU A 714 13.85 -31.08 -5.97
N ILE A 715 12.53 -30.94 -5.87
CA ILE A 715 11.78 -31.23 -4.62
C ILE A 715 11.92 -32.71 -4.24
N ALA A 716 11.82 -33.63 -5.19
CA ALA A 716 12.00 -35.07 -4.92
C ALA A 716 13.40 -35.42 -4.41
N ALA A 717 14.41 -34.64 -4.78
CA ALA A 717 15.81 -34.82 -4.36
C ALA A 717 16.17 -34.02 -3.08
N SER A 718 15.27 -33.13 -2.59
CA SER A 718 15.49 -32.23 -1.47
C SER A 718 15.00 -32.79 -0.14
N GLY A 719 15.29 -32.11 0.94
CA GLY A 719 14.70 -32.36 2.26
C GLY A 719 13.20 -32.04 2.35
N PHE A 720 12.61 -31.43 1.33
CA PHE A 720 11.15 -31.26 1.23
C PHE A 720 10.39 -32.53 0.85
N CYS A 721 11.07 -33.66 0.59
CA CYS A 721 10.41 -34.95 0.30
C CYS A 721 9.38 -35.31 1.37
N GLY A 722 8.12 -35.47 0.97
CA GLY A 722 7.04 -35.83 1.89
C GLY A 722 7.23 -37.22 2.53
N SER A 723 6.71 -37.40 3.73
CA SER A 723 6.43 -38.72 4.28
C SER A 723 5.02 -39.17 3.87
N ALA A 724 4.75 -40.49 3.84
CA ALA A 724 3.41 -40.99 3.56
C ALA A 724 2.39 -40.32 4.52
N ARG A 725 1.20 -40.02 4.01
CA ARG A 725 0.09 -39.50 4.83
C ARG A 725 -0.24 -40.52 5.93
N GLU A 726 0.13 -40.20 7.15
CA GLU A 726 -0.20 -41.04 8.30
C GLU A 726 -1.65 -40.79 8.78
N ARG A 727 -2.16 -39.57 8.59
CA ARG A 727 -3.51 -39.16 9.01
C ARG A 727 -3.92 -37.85 8.32
N GLU A 728 -5.22 -37.72 8.00
CA GLU A 728 -5.78 -36.40 7.65
C GLU A 728 -5.63 -35.44 8.86
N PRO A 729 -5.08 -34.23 8.66
CA PRO A 729 -4.96 -33.26 9.76
C PRO A 729 -6.36 -32.86 10.26
N GLY A 730 -6.50 -32.67 11.56
CA GLY A 730 -7.70 -32.07 12.13
C GLY A 730 -7.92 -30.64 11.68
N TRP A 731 -9.11 -30.13 11.97
CA TRP A 731 -9.38 -28.70 11.80
C TRP A 731 -8.77 -27.93 12.98
N TYR A 732 -8.30 -26.70 12.76
CA TYR A 732 -7.85 -25.82 13.82
C TYR A 732 -8.99 -25.53 14.81
N GLN A 733 -8.70 -25.63 16.10
CA GLN A 733 -9.68 -25.46 17.17
C GLN A 733 -9.17 -24.43 18.17
N ASP A 734 -9.90 -23.33 18.35
CA ASP A 734 -9.67 -22.36 19.43
C ASP A 734 -11.02 -21.85 19.96
N LYS A 735 -11.03 -21.31 21.17
CA LYS A 735 -12.22 -20.71 21.75
C LYS A 735 -12.42 -19.32 21.21
N LEU A 736 -13.64 -19.03 20.78
CA LEU A 736 -14.05 -17.66 20.43
C LEU A 736 -13.84 -16.73 21.64
N LEU A 737 -13.54 -15.48 21.35
CA LEU A 737 -13.40 -14.48 22.40
C LEU A 737 -14.76 -14.20 23.07
N PRO A 738 -14.80 -13.97 24.40
CA PRO A 738 -16.04 -13.68 25.10
C PRO A 738 -16.47 -12.22 24.86
N GLY A 739 -17.77 -11.94 25.05
CA GLY A 739 -18.35 -10.60 24.89
C GLY A 739 -18.73 -10.29 23.46
N LYS A 740 -19.21 -9.07 23.21
CA LYS A 740 -19.64 -8.60 21.89
C LYS A 740 -19.11 -7.19 21.54
N SER A 741 -18.36 -6.54 22.41
CA SER A 741 -17.85 -5.19 22.16
C SER A 741 -16.61 -4.89 23.00
N GLU A 742 -15.57 -4.47 22.30
CA GLU A 742 -14.29 -4.10 22.93
C GLU A 742 -13.77 -2.77 22.37
N ALA A 743 -13.09 -1.99 23.20
CA ALA A 743 -12.35 -0.82 22.77
C ALA A 743 -10.92 -0.83 23.28
N PHE A 744 -9.99 -0.42 22.43
CA PHE A 744 -8.56 -0.34 22.71
C PHE A 744 -8.07 1.09 22.52
N ILE A 745 -7.60 1.70 23.60
CA ILE A 745 -7.05 3.04 23.56
C ILE A 745 -5.62 2.99 23.04
N ILE A 746 -5.36 3.77 21.99
CA ILE A 746 -4.05 4.00 21.38
C ILE A 746 -3.76 5.51 21.32
N PRO A 747 -2.48 5.96 21.27
CA PRO A 747 -2.12 7.38 21.12
C PRO A 747 -2.40 7.83 19.68
N SER A 748 -3.64 8.25 19.41
CA SER A 748 -4.10 8.71 18.11
C SER A 748 -5.15 9.82 18.24
N GLU A 749 -5.16 10.77 17.33
CA GLU A 749 -6.19 11.81 17.22
C GLU A 749 -7.49 11.28 16.58
N VAL A 750 -7.39 10.18 15.84
CA VAL A 750 -8.49 9.54 15.12
C VAL A 750 -8.76 8.14 15.66
N SER A 751 -9.90 7.57 15.29
CA SER A 751 -10.30 6.23 15.69
C SER A 751 -10.57 5.33 14.48
N TYR A 752 -10.66 4.04 14.73
CA TYR A 752 -10.96 2.99 13.78
C TYR A 752 -12.07 2.14 14.38
N VAL A 753 -13.25 2.18 13.78
CA VAL A 753 -14.44 1.48 14.28
C VAL A 753 -14.74 0.31 13.36
N ALA A 754 -14.99 -0.87 13.91
CA ALA A 754 -15.44 -2.03 13.16
C ALA A 754 -16.67 -2.67 13.80
N LEU A 755 -17.59 -3.14 12.96
CA LEU A 755 -18.71 -4.00 13.30
C LEU A 755 -18.59 -5.27 12.45
N GLY A 756 -18.47 -6.44 13.05
CA GLY A 756 -18.31 -7.72 12.34
C GLY A 756 -19.33 -8.77 12.76
N GLY A 757 -19.67 -9.69 11.87
CA GLY A 757 -20.60 -10.79 12.13
C GLY A 757 -20.64 -11.81 11.00
N ILE A 758 -21.47 -12.85 11.14
CA ILE A 758 -21.68 -13.87 10.11
C ILE A 758 -22.86 -13.45 9.22
N GLY A 759 -22.69 -13.60 7.92
CA GLY A 759 -23.72 -13.45 6.91
C GLY A 759 -23.51 -14.41 5.75
N GLU A 760 -24.40 -14.47 4.81
CA GLU A 760 -24.23 -15.30 3.62
C GLU A 760 -23.21 -14.67 2.65
N TYR A 761 -22.64 -15.47 1.77
CA TYR A 761 -21.80 -15.01 0.67
C TYR A 761 -22.46 -15.37 -0.65
N THR A 762 -23.32 -14.49 -1.15
CA THR A 762 -24.01 -14.61 -2.44
C THR A 762 -23.67 -13.42 -3.32
N GLY A 763 -24.09 -13.45 -4.59
CA GLY A 763 -23.92 -12.31 -5.49
C GLY A 763 -24.72 -11.07 -5.03
N GLU A 764 -25.89 -11.30 -4.50
CA GLU A 764 -26.77 -10.27 -3.94
C GLU A 764 -26.14 -9.63 -2.68
N ASP A 765 -25.52 -10.43 -1.80
CA ASP A 765 -24.86 -9.92 -0.60
C ASP A 765 -23.58 -9.14 -0.96
N TYR A 766 -22.83 -9.60 -1.95
CA TYR A 766 -21.66 -8.88 -2.46
C TYR A 766 -22.06 -7.52 -3.06
N LEU A 767 -23.14 -7.48 -3.84
CA LEU A 767 -23.70 -6.25 -4.40
C LEU A 767 -24.19 -5.31 -3.29
N LEU A 768 -24.94 -5.85 -2.31
CA LEU A 768 -25.41 -5.11 -1.14
C LEU A 768 -24.26 -4.46 -0.37
N GLY A 769 -23.16 -5.18 -0.13
CA GLY A 769 -21.99 -4.65 0.56
C GLY A 769 -21.39 -3.43 -0.13
N ARG A 770 -21.36 -3.42 -1.47
CA ARG A 770 -20.92 -2.24 -2.23
C ARG A 770 -21.89 -1.07 -2.09
N MET A 771 -23.18 -1.33 -2.23
CA MET A 771 -24.20 -0.28 -2.12
C MET A 771 -24.21 0.35 -0.72
N VAL A 772 -24.17 -0.46 0.33
CA VAL A 772 -24.05 0.04 1.71
C VAL A 772 -22.77 0.88 1.87
N SER A 773 -21.65 0.48 1.27
CA SER A 773 -20.41 1.25 1.33
C SER A 773 -20.55 2.63 0.71
N PHE A 774 -21.09 2.72 -0.51
CA PHE A 774 -21.05 3.94 -1.30
C PHE A 774 -22.25 4.86 -1.10
N ASP A 775 -23.45 4.35 -0.79
CA ASP A 775 -24.64 5.19 -0.62
C ASP A 775 -24.92 5.50 0.85
N TYR A 776 -24.73 4.53 1.73
CA TYR A 776 -25.06 4.71 3.13
C TYR A 776 -23.88 5.13 3.99
N LEU A 777 -22.82 4.31 4.02
CA LEU A 777 -21.68 4.58 4.89
C LEU A 777 -20.89 5.80 4.44
N TRP A 778 -20.72 5.98 3.14
CA TRP A 778 -20.04 7.15 2.60
C TRP A 778 -20.75 8.43 3.01
N ALA A 779 -22.09 8.52 2.85
CA ALA A 779 -22.87 9.68 3.26
C ALA A 779 -22.79 9.91 4.78
N LYS A 780 -23.04 8.86 5.60
CA LYS A 780 -23.18 9.01 7.06
C LYS A 780 -21.86 9.13 7.82
N ILE A 781 -20.80 8.49 7.34
CA ILE A 781 -19.53 8.35 8.07
C ILE A 781 -18.44 9.23 7.47
N ARG A 782 -18.37 9.33 6.13
CA ARG A 782 -17.38 10.20 5.49
C ARG A 782 -17.93 11.61 5.30
N ALA A 783 -18.97 11.79 4.49
CA ALA A 783 -19.48 13.13 4.16
C ALA A 783 -20.04 13.88 5.38
N GLU A 784 -20.95 13.26 6.13
CA GLU A 784 -21.52 13.87 7.34
C GLU A 784 -20.64 13.70 8.60
N GLY A 785 -19.82 12.65 8.68
CA GLY A 785 -19.06 12.28 9.86
C GLY A 785 -17.59 12.72 9.82
N GLY A 786 -17.06 13.08 8.65
CA GLY A 786 -15.67 13.54 8.48
C GLY A 786 -14.60 12.44 8.57
N ALA A 787 -14.97 11.16 8.50
CA ALA A 787 -14.00 10.07 8.41
C ALA A 787 -13.33 10.04 7.02
N TYR A 788 -12.05 9.66 6.96
CA TYR A 788 -11.34 9.54 5.68
C TYR A 788 -11.91 8.44 4.78
N GLY A 789 -12.34 7.31 5.37
CA GLY A 789 -12.92 6.21 4.61
C GLY A 789 -13.82 5.32 5.44
N CYS A 790 -14.71 4.61 4.74
CA CYS A 790 -15.59 3.61 5.32
C CYS A 790 -15.97 2.57 4.28
N GLN A 791 -16.27 1.35 4.73
CA GLN A 791 -16.67 0.28 3.82
C GLN A 791 -17.46 -0.80 4.54
N MET A 792 -18.26 -1.54 3.75
CA MET A 792 -18.80 -2.84 4.12
C MET A 792 -18.14 -3.93 3.26
N SER A 793 -17.56 -4.93 3.89
CA SER A 793 -16.96 -6.09 3.25
C SER A 793 -17.84 -7.32 3.43
N VAL A 794 -18.07 -8.06 2.35
CA VAL A 794 -18.76 -9.35 2.32
C VAL A 794 -17.75 -10.36 1.78
N LEU A 795 -17.31 -11.29 2.61
CA LEU A 795 -16.16 -12.15 2.32
C LEU A 795 -16.59 -13.62 2.07
N PRO A 796 -15.81 -14.37 1.25
CA PRO A 796 -16.10 -15.77 0.94
C PRO A 796 -16.11 -16.71 2.16
N ASN A 797 -15.51 -16.33 3.30
CA ASN A 797 -15.60 -17.06 4.57
C ASN A 797 -16.89 -16.73 5.35
N GLN A 798 -17.90 -16.13 4.70
CA GLN A 798 -19.18 -15.71 5.28
C GLN A 798 -19.03 -14.63 6.38
N SER A 799 -17.92 -13.92 6.43
CA SER A 799 -17.76 -12.77 7.31
C SER A 799 -18.31 -11.50 6.63
N TRP A 800 -19.18 -10.81 7.32
CA TRP A 800 -19.60 -9.45 7.02
C TRP A 800 -18.91 -8.48 7.98
N ALA A 801 -18.40 -7.38 7.48
CA ALA A 801 -17.76 -6.36 8.31
C ALA A 801 -18.00 -4.95 7.76
N MET A 802 -18.47 -4.04 8.61
CA MET A 802 -18.42 -2.60 8.37
C MET A 802 -17.23 -2.02 9.11
N SER A 803 -16.50 -1.09 8.50
CA SER A 803 -15.38 -0.41 9.15
C SER A 803 -15.25 1.05 8.74
N SER A 804 -14.73 1.88 9.66
CA SER A 804 -14.29 3.25 9.38
C SER A 804 -12.79 3.39 9.53
N TYR A 805 -12.21 4.34 8.80
CA TYR A 805 -10.78 4.59 8.75
C TYR A 805 -10.48 6.07 8.98
N ARG A 806 -9.60 6.37 9.95
CA ARG A 806 -9.27 7.73 10.40
C ARG A 806 -10.55 8.53 10.71
N ASP A 807 -11.33 8.01 11.65
CA ASP A 807 -12.65 8.49 12.02
C ASP A 807 -12.57 9.41 13.23
N PRO A 808 -13.02 10.65 13.17
CA PRO A 808 -13.09 11.53 14.33
C PRO A 808 -14.22 11.18 15.32
N ASN A 809 -15.12 10.23 14.93
CA ASN A 809 -16.26 9.83 15.74
C ASN A 809 -16.22 8.34 16.07
N VAL A 810 -16.61 7.96 17.28
CA VAL A 810 -16.81 6.56 17.67
C VAL A 810 -18.28 6.26 17.86
N LYS A 811 -18.95 7.01 18.71
CA LYS A 811 -20.37 6.79 19.07
C LYS A 811 -21.30 6.92 17.85
N ARG A 812 -21.19 8.03 17.12
CA ARG A 812 -22.00 8.29 15.91
C ARG A 812 -21.80 7.21 14.85
N THR A 813 -20.56 6.75 14.65
CA THR A 813 -20.24 5.71 13.68
C THR A 813 -20.83 4.36 14.06
N ILE A 814 -20.77 3.96 15.34
CA ILE A 814 -21.45 2.74 15.82
C ILE A 814 -22.96 2.84 15.61
N GLU A 815 -23.57 4.00 15.90
CA GLU A 815 -25.00 4.25 15.68
C GLU A 815 -25.37 4.17 14.19
N ALA A 816 -24.53 4.71 13.29
CA ALA A 816 -24.69 4.57 11.85
C ALA A 816 -24.63 3.11 11.40
N PHE A 817 -23.63 2.33 11.83
CA PHE A 817 -23.56 0.90 11.53
C PHE A 817 -24.80 0.14 11.99
N ARG A 818 -25.29 0.41 13.21
CA ARG A 818 -26.51 -0.20 13.76
C ARG A 818 -27.78 0.18 13.00
N SER A 819 -27.79 1.32 12.31
CA SER A 819 -28.96 1.85 11.60
C SER A 819 -29.00 1.46 10.10
N ALA A 820 -28.02 0.77 9.57
CA ALA A 820 -27.90 0.43 8.14
C ALA A 820 -29.11 -0.34 7.59
N SER A 821 -29.74 -1.22 8.40
CA SER A 821 -30.97 -1.95 7.99
C SER A 821 -32.19 -1.06 7.80
N SER A 822 -32.24 0.12 8.45
CA SER A 822 -33.33 1.08 8.29
C SER A 822 -33.22 1.77 6.92
N TRP A 823 -32.02 2.13 6.47
CA TRP A 823 -31.81 2.66 5.14
C TRP A 823 -32.25 1.68 4.03
N LEU A 824 -31.94 0.39 4.18
CA LEU A 824 -32.34 -0.63 3.21
C LEU A 824 -33.87 -0.81 3.09
N LYS A 825 -34.64 -0.42 4.11
CA LYS A 825 -36.09 -0.45 4.06
C LYS A 825 -36.66 0.57 3.06
N ASP A 826 -36.04 1.73 3.01
CA ASP A 826 -36.53 2.87 2.23
C ASP A 826 -35.77 2.99 0.88
N LEU A 827 -35.01 1.95 0.52
CA LEU A 827 -34.23 1.87 -0.73
C LEU A 827 -35.19 1.89 -1.94
N GLU A 828 -35.02 2.83 -2.83
CA GLU A 828 -35.65 2.91 -4.14
C GLU A 828 -34.54 3.02 -5.19
N LEU A 829 -34.49 2.08 -6.14
CA LEU A 829 -33.46 2.04 -7.18
C LEU A 829 -34.10 2.12 -8.56
N GLY A 830 -33.59 3.00 -9.39
CA GLY A 830 -33.86 2.97 -10.81
C GLY A 830 -33.18 1.76 -11.49
N GLU A 831 -33.78 1.24 -12.58
CA GLU A 831 -33.20 0.12 -13.35
C GLU A 831 -31.75 0.43 -13.77
N GLN A 832 -31.46 1.66 -14.19
CA GLN A 832 -30.13 2.10 -14.61
C GLN A 832 -29.15 2.17 -13.41
N GLU A 833 -29.60 2.64 -12.27
CA GLU A 833 -28.78 2.74 -11.07
C GLU A 833 -28.39 1.36 -10.55
N LEU A 834 -29.32 0.41 -10.49
CA LEU A 834 -29.03 -0.98 -10.15
C LEU A 834 -28.06 -1.60 -11.15
N LEU A 835 -28.22 -1.33 -12.46
CA LEU A 835 -27.30 -1.80 -13.50
C LEU A 835 -25.90 -1.25 -13.26
N ASN A 836 -25.75 0.01 -12.93
CA ASN A 836 -24.49 0.66 -12.65
C ASN A 836 -23.73 -0.03 -11.48
N TYR A 837 -24.45 -0.31 -10.37
CA TYR A 837 -23.87 -1.07 -9.26
C TYR A 837 -23.41 -2.47 -9.66
N LYS A 838 -24.19 -3.17 -10.48
CA LYS A 838 -23.80 -4.49 -11.01
C LYS A 838 -22.54 -4.42 -11.86
N ILE A 839 -22.43 -3.42 -12.73
CA ILE A 839 -21.24 -3.22 -13.58
C ILE A 839 -19.98 -3.06 -12.72
N GLY A 840 -19.98 -2.12 -11.77
CA GLY A 840 -18.84 -1.91 -10.89
C GLY A 840 -18.56 -3.10 -9.96
N ALA A 841 -19.58 -3.86 -9.54
CA ALA A 841 -19.42 -5.05 -8.73
C ALA A 841 -18.80 -6.21 -9.53
N VAL A 842 -19.26 -6.44 -10.79
CA VAL A 842 -18.67 -7.46 -11.69
C VAL A 842 -17.23 -7.12 -12.03
N ALA A 843 -16.91 -5.86 -12.31
CA ALA A 843 -15.54 -5.43 -12.57
C ALA A 843 -14.59 -5.75 -11.39
N GLY A 844 -15.01 -5.44 -10.16
CA GLY A 844 -14.26 -5.80 -8.96
C GLY A 844 -14.12 -7.30 -8.74
N TYR A 845 -15.18 -8.06 -9.01
CA TYR A 845 -15.21 -9.52 -8.84
C TYR A 845 -14.35 -10.26 -9.88
N ASP A 846 -14.43 -9.85 -11.14
CA ASP A 846 -13.74 -10.44 -12.28
C ASP A 846 -12.30 -9.94 -12.47
N ARG A 847 -11.84 -8.97 -11.63
CA ARG A 847 -10.50 -8.38 -11.71
C ARG A 847 -9.40 -9.43 -11.74
N THR A 848 -8.51 -9.34 -12.74
CA THR A 848 -7.31 -10.19 -12.87
C THR A 848 -6.11 -9.48 -12.23
N PRO A 849 -5.64 -9.93 -11.07
CA PRO A 849 -4.48 -9.31 -10.41
C PRO A 849 -3.16 -9.73 -11.10
N LYS A 850 -2.02 -9.15 -10.66
CA LYS A 850 -0.68 -9.56 -11.09
C LYS A 850 -0.43 -11.05 -10.83
N THR A 851 0.46 -11.67 -11.61
CA THR A 851 0.74 -13.12 -11.61
C THR A 851 0.90 -13.71 -10.20
N TYR A 852 1.73 -13.10 -9.35
CA TYR A 852 1.91 -13.58 -7.97
C TYR A 852 0.60 -13.58 -7.17
N VAL A 853 -0.14 -12.48 -7.20
CA VAL A 853 -1.41 -12.34 -6.45
C VAL A 853 -2.47 -13.28 -7.01
N GLN A 854 -2.49 -13.48 -8.34
CA GLN A 854 -3.40 -14.43 -8.99
C GLN A 854 -3.08 -15.87 -8.58
N ALA A 855 -1.81 -16.25 -8.56
CA ALA A 855 -1.37 -17.56 -8.09
C ALA A 855 -1.83 -17.82 -6.64
N LYS A 856 -1.62 -16.86 -5.74
CA LYS A 856 -2.06 -16.95 -4.34
C LYS A 856 -3.59 -17.04 -4.20
N ARG A 857 -4.35 -16.32 -5.04
CA ARG A 857 -5.81 -16.42 -5.07
C ARG A 857 -6.27 -17.82 -5.51
N MET A 858 -5.63 -18.41 -6.51
CA MET A 858 -5.93 -19.77 -6.98
C MET A 858 -5.55 -20.82 -5.93
N ASP A 859 -4.41 -20.65 -5.24
CA ASP A 859 -4.03 -21.50 -4.10
C ASP A 859 -5.07 -21.43 -2.99
N SER A 860 -5.58 -20.23 -2.68
CA SER A 860 -6.62 -20.02 -1.68
C SER A 860 -7.92 -20.75 -2.04
N TRP A 861 -8.35 -20.74 -3.30
CA TRP A 861 -9.51 -21.52 -3.76
C TRP A 861 -9.35 -23.01 -3.47
N TYR A 862 -8.18 -23.57 -3.80
CA TYR A 862 -7.87 -24.97 -3.54
C TYR A 862 -7.88 -25.29 -2.01
N LEU A 863 -7.18 -24.48 -1.23
CA LEU A 863 -7.02 -24.69 0.21
C LEU A 863 -8.33 -24.53 1.00
N ARG A 864 -9.25 -23.71 0.51
CA ARG A 864 -10.59 -23.48 1.06
C ARG A 864 -11.62 -24.46 0.52
N GLN A 865 -11.23 -25.32 -0.44
CA GLN A 865 -12.13 -26.22 -1.16
C GLN A 865 -13.26 -25.45 -1.89
N GLU A 866 -12.94 -24.28 -2.44
CA GLU A 866 -13.87 -23.41 -3.16
C GLU A 866 -13.99 -23.86 -4.61
N GLU A 867 -15.07 -24.60 -4.91
CA GLU A 867 -15.34 -25.10 -6.24
C GLU A 867 -15.66 -23.98 -7.25
N PRO A 868 -15.26 -24.13 -8.55
CA PRO A 868 -15.57 -23.13 -9.58
C PRO A 868 -17.06 -22.81 -9.71
N GLN A 869 -17.95 -23.78 -9.41
CA GLN A 869 -19.41 -23.62 -9.45
C GLN A 869 -19.90 -22.63 -8.38
N VAL A 870 -19.24 -22.57 -7.22
CA VAL A 870 -19.56 -21.58 -6.17
C VAL A 870 -19.29 -20.17 -6.69
N ARG A 871 -18.12 -19.94 -7.25
CA ARG A 871 -17.75 -18.63 -7.82
C ARG A 871 -18.66 -18.21 -8.98
N ALA A 872 -18.96 -19.18 -9.87
CA ALA A 872 -19.87 -18.94 -10.97
C ALA A 872 -21.28 -18.55 -10.47
N LYS A 873 -21.77 -19.22 -9.41
CA LYS A 873 -23.07 -18.92 -8.81
C LYS A 873 -23.10 -17.52 -8.17
N VAL A 874 -22.05 -17.12 -7.46
CA VAL A 874 -21.95 -15.76 -6.89
C VAL A 874 -21.98 -14.73 -8.02
N ARG A 875 -21.20 -14.90 -9.07
CA ARG A 875 -21.22 -14.00 -10.23
C ARG A 875 -22.58 -13.95 -10.93
N GLU A 876 -23.24 -15.08 -11.08
CA GLU A 876 -24.57 -15.16 -11.69
C GLU A 876 -25.63 -14.44 -10.82
N GLY A 877 -25.59 -14.64 -9.48
CA GLY A 877 -26.43 -13.96 -8.53
C GLY A 877 -26.25 -12.44 -8.59
N LEU A 878 -25.00 -11.97 -8.65
CA LEU A 878 -24.67 -10.56 -8.79
C LEU A 878 -25.28 -9.95 -10.07
N LEU A 879 -25.18 -10.63 -11.23
CA LEU A 879 -25.73 -10.15 -12.49
C LEU A 879 -27.26 -10.14 -12.50
N LYS A 880 -27.91 -11.12 -11.85
CA LYS A 880 -29.37 -11.30 -11.83
C LYS A 880 -30.08 -10.56 -10.69
N ALA A 881 -29.35 -10.09 -9.70
CA ALA A 881 -29.93 -9.43 -8.53
C ALA A 881 -30.97 -8.35 -8.94
N SER A 882 -32.12 -8.34 -8.30
CA SER A 882 -33.15 -7.32 -8.44
C SER A 882 -33.22 -6.44 -7.20
N GLU A 883 -33.85 -5.29 -7.29
CA GLU A 883 -34.11 -4.44 -6.12
C GLU A 883 -34.85 -5.21 -5.02
N GLU A 884 -35.80 -6.08 -5.39
CA GLU A 884 -36.56 -6.92 -4.47
C GLU A 884 -35.65 -7.93 -3.75
N ASP A 885 -34.68 -8.54 -4.45
CA ASP A 885 -33.70 -9.44 -3.85
C ASP A 885 -32.83 -8.72 -2.81
N LEU A 886 -32.42 -7.49 -3.08
CA LEU A 886 -31.66 -6.66 -2.15
C LEU A 886 -32.50 -6.26 -0.92
N LYS A 887 -33.76 -5.85 -1.14
CA LYS A 887 -34.71 -5.56 -0.04
C LYS A 887 -34.98 -6.78 0.84
N ASN A 888 -34.99 -7.98 0.26
CA ASN A 888 -35.16 -9.24 1.01
C ASN A 888 -33.99 -9.53 1.94
N ARG A 889 -32.78 -8.95 1.69
CA ARG A 889 -31.61 -9.04 2.59
C ARG A 889 -31.75 -8.17 3.86
N ARG A 890 -32.77 -7.33 3.97
CA ARG A 890 -33.02 -6.46 5.13
C ARG A 890 -32.98 -7.19 6.45
N GLN A 891 -33.60 -8.38 6.54
CA GLN A 891 -33.65 -9.14 7.80
C GLN A 891 -32.25 -9.63 8.21
N ALA A 892 -31.43 -10.07 7.23
CA ALA A 892 -30.03 -10.47 7.47
C ALA A 892 -29.21 -9.25 7.93
N MET A 893 -29.38 -8.09 7.27
CA MET A 893 -28.74 -6.85 7.65
C MET A 893 -29.16 -6.37 9.05
N GLU A 894 -30.44 -6.49 9.42
CA GLU A 894 -30.94 -6.14 10.75
C GLU A 894 -30.34 -7.04 11.83
N SER A 895 -30.26 -8.34 11.57
CA SER A 895 -29.62 -9.31 12.47
C SER A 895 -28.13 -8.99 12.62
N PHE A 896 -27.40 -8.80 11.50
CA PHE A 896 -26.00 -8.40 11.48
C PHE A 896 -25.77 -7.10 12.25
N ALA A 897 -26.53 -6.05 11.94
CA ALA A 897 -26.39 -4.75 12.58
C ALA A 897 -26.66 -4.79 14.09
N LYS A 898 -27.63 -5.60 14.54
CA LYS A 898 -28.03 -5.74 15.94
C LYS A 898 -27.10 -6.64 16.75
N GLU A 899 -26.69 -7.78 16.18
CA GLU A 899 -25.99 -8.85 16.89
C GLU A 899 -24.48 -8.81 16.68
N GLY A 900 -24.02 -8.07 15.67
CA GLY A 900 -22.61 -7.99 15.31
C GLY A 900 -21.73 -7.43 16.43
N THR A 901 -20.51 -7.90 16.44
CA THR A 901 -19.47 -7.52 17.41
C THR A 901 -18.83 -6.19 17.00
N VAL A 902 -18.72 -5.29 17.98
CA VAL A 902 -18.03 -4.00 17.78
C VAL A 902 -16.60 -4.09 18.34
N CYS A 903 -15.64 -3.65 17.58
CA CYS A 903 -14.28 -3.41 18.07
C CYS A 903 -13.79 -2.02 17.63
N VAL A 904 -13.16 -1.30 18.55
CA VAL A 904 -12.62 0.03 18.30
C VAL A 904 -11.15 0.10 18.71
N LEU A 905 -10.31 0.67 17.86
CA LEU A 905 -8.98 1.16 18.23
C LEU A 905 -8.97 2.68 18.05
N GLY A 906 -8.54 3.46 19.04
CA GLY A 906 -8.52 4.89 18.78
C GLY A 906 -8.34 5.79 20.00
N ASN A 907 -8.80 7.01 19.80
CA ASN A 907 -8.66 8.12 20.71
C ASN A 907 -9.33 7.88 22.07
N ARG A 908 -8.61 8.17 23.14
CA ARG A 908 -9.10 7.99 24.53
C ARG A 908 -10.43 8.70 24.78
N ALA A 909 -10.50 10.01 24.46
CA ALA A 909 -11.68 10.82 24.75
C ALA A 909 -12.93 10.33 23.99
N LYS A 910 -12.77 9.93 22.72
CA LYS A 910 -13.84 9.41 21.87
C LYS A 910 -14.34 8.03 22.31
N ILE A 911 -13.44 7.18 22.80
CA ILE A 911 -13.80 5.88 23.39
C ILE A 911 -14.53 6.08 24.72
N GLU A 912 -14.07 7.00 25.58
CA GLU A 912 -14.72 7.34 26.85
C GLU A 912 -16.12 7.95 26.64
N GLU A 913 -16.30 8.79 25.61
CA GLU A 913 -17.63 9.31 25.19
C GLU A 913 -18.60 8.18 24.80
N ALA A 914 -18.08 7.12 24.22
CA ALA A 914 -18.85 5.94 23.81
C ALA A 914 -18.81 4.78 24.81
N ALA A 915 -18.28 4.97 26.03
CA ALA A 915 -17.97 3.88 26.97
C ALA A 915 -19.16 2.94 27.29
N GLY A 916 -20.41 3.44 27.25
CA GLY A 916 -21.61 2.61 27.44
C GLY A 916 -21.89 1.61 26.32
N GLN A 917 -21.14 1.61 25.23
CA GLN A 917 -21.27 0.71 24.08
C GLN A 917 -20.32 -0.50 24.15
N PHE A 918 -19.42 -0.55 25.15
CA PHE A 918 -18.37 -1.57 25.23
C PHE A 918 -18.50 -2.43 26.48
N ASP A 919 -18.31 -3.73 26.30
CA ASP A 919 -18.17 -4.68 27.41
C ASP A 919 -16.81 -4.54 28.10
N ASN A 920 -15.79 -4.13 27.34
CA ASN A 920 -14.43 -3.96 27.83
C ASN A 920 -13.71 -2.78 27.13
N VAL A 921 -12.98 -1.99 27.93
CA VAL A 921 -12.10 -0.92 27.43
C VAL A 921 -10.68 -1.15 28.00
N THR A 922 -9.70 -1.24 27.13
CA THR A 922 -8.31 -1.54 27.48
C THR A 922 -7.37 -0.47 26.92
N VAL A 923 -6.43 0.01 27.74
CA VAL A 923 -5.30 0.82 27.23
C VAL A 923 -4.31 -0.15 26.60
N LEU A 924 -4.19 -0.09 25.28
CA LEU A 924 -3.30 -0.95 24.49
C LEU A 924 -1.89 -0.39 24.42
N MET A 925 -1.81 0.92 24.22
CA MET A 925 -0.57 1.71 24.13
C MET A 925 -0.73 3.00 24.94
N GLU A 926 0.32 3.40 25.67
CA GLU A 926 0.36 4.64 26.48
C GLU A 926 1.06 5.76 25.74
#